data_473c4cd511bbd3232d493b1c1cdb7169
#
_entry.id   473c4cd511bbd3232d493b1c1cdb7169
#
_cell.length_a   1.000
_cell.length_b   1.000
_cell.length_c   1.000
_cell.angle_alpha   90.00
_cell.angle_beta   90.00
_cell.angle_gamma   90.00
#
_symmetry.space_group_name_H-M   'P 1'
#
loop_
_entity.id
_entity.type
_entity.pdbx_description
1 polymer ?
#
loop_
_entity_poly.entity_id
_entity_poly.type
_entity_poly.pdbx_seq_one_letter_code
_entity_poly.pdbx_strand_id
1 'polypeptide(L)'
;MSIPPLPVLLSEHAQRAIARLQEAAPDEPITDSDASVLALSDFVCDALALHPEWWRGIHQQPPQPDEWRYYADWLDNALADVGDEHGLMAALRRFRRHMLTRIAWSQVLQTSTTEQTLRQLSILAEVLIVAARDWLYQACCREWGTPCNAQGVSQPLLILGMGKLGGEELNFSSDIDLIFVYPENGHTQGGRRELDNAQFFTRLGQRLIKVLDQQTVEGFVYRVDMRLRPFGDSGPLVLSFAAMEDYYQEQGRDWERYAMVKARLMGGMDDAYSQELRSMLKPFVFRRYIDFSVIQSLRNMKSMIAREVRRRDLRNNIKLGAGGIREIEFITQVFQLIRGGREPALQGRSLLPTLQHVGALGLLTAQQVHDLSTAYRFLRRLENLLQAIADEQTQTLPGDALNQQRLAWGMGFEHWDALQSMLIQHMRAVRRVFDDLIGDDAPDNHDIPEHSRYSSLWHDTLDDGELAPLTPHLTETVRERLMRVIVEFRHDVAKRTIGPRGRDVLDQLMPCLLSEVCARQEADTVLSRLTPLLLGIVTRTTYLELLLESRAALSQLVRLCAASPMVASQLARYPLLLDELLDASTLYQPTEPSAYADELRQYLMRVPEDDEEQQLEAVRQFKQAQQLRIAAGDIAGILPVMKVSDHLTYLAEAIIAAVIQQAWGQMVARYGQPSHLQHREGYGFAVIAYGKLGGWELGYSSDLDLVFLLDCPSDVMTDGARSIDGRQFYLRLAQRVMHLFSTRTSSGILYEVDARLRPSGAAGMLVSTVEAFDEYQRKEAWTWEHQALVRARMVYGESGVQQAFESIRRNILCMPRDADTLRTEVREMREKMRQHLANKDKTRFDIKTDAGGITDIEFIVQYLVLRYAAQEPRLTRWSDNVRILELMAQYGVMTGDEANALKQAYVAMRNELHHLALQEQSGRVSKDRFIAEREQVLASWKTWLEEA
;
A
#
# COMPACT_ATOMS: atom_id res chain seq x y z
N MET A 1 9.79 -31.88 40.36
CA MET A 1 9.51 -33.05 39.46
C MET A 1 10.85 -33.61 39.05
N SER A 2 11.06 -34.95 39.10
CA SER A 2 12.31 -35.54 38.59
C SER A 2 12.40 -35.32 37.09
N ILE A 3 13.49 -34.72 36.63
CA ILE A 3 13.78 -34.52 35.22
C ILE A 3 13.88 -35.90 34.55
N PRO A 4 13.16 -36.17 33.46
CA PRO A 4 13.27 -37.45 32.79
C PRO A 4 14.68 -37.66 32.21
N PRO A 5 15.18 -38.91 32.14
CA PRO A 5 16.51 -39.18 31.62
C PRO A 5 16.63 -38.69 30.16
N LEU A 6 17.81 -38.15 29.82
CA LEU A 6 18.09 -37.70 28.46
C LEU A 6 18.11 -38.86 27.48
N PRO A 7 17.47 -38.74 26.30
CA PRO A 7 17.63 -39.67 25.19
C PRO A 7 19.10 -39.78 24.74
N VAL A 8 19.47 -40.92 24.16
CA VAL A 8 20.89 -41.22 23.78
C VAL A 8 21.53 -40.07 22.99
N LEU A 9 20.86 -39.59 21.93
CA LEU A 9 21.38 -38.53 21.09
C LEU A 9 21.61 -37.21 21.84
N LEU A 10 20.72 -36.88 22.77
CA LEU A 10 20.84 -35.67 23.60
C LEU A 10 21.92 -35.86 24.68
N SER A 11 22.05 -37.08 25.23
CA SER A 11 23.11 -37.41 26.19
C SER A 11 24.51 -37.31 25.56
N GLU A 12 24.68 -37.82 24.34
CA GLU A 12 25.97 -37.67 23.63
C GLU A 12 26.29 -36.20 23.31
N HIS A 13 25.26 -35.39 22.98
CA HIS A 13 25.45 -33.95 22.76
C HIS A 13 25.82 -33.23 24.07
N ALA A 14 25.11 -33.50 25.15
CA ALA A 14 25.40 -32.94 26.47
C ALA A 14 26.84 -33.27 26.93
N GLN A 15 27.30 -34.51 26.74
CA GLN A 15 28.68 -34.92 27.12
C GLN A 15 29.73 -34.09 26.35
N ARG A 16 29.52 -33.84 25.05
CA ARG A 16 30.43 -32.97 24.29
C ARG A 16 30.43 -31.53 24.81
N ALA A 17 29.25 -30.98 25.12
CA ALA A 17 29.12 -29.64 25.68
C ALA A 17 29.76 -29.53 27.05
N ILE A 18 29.56 -30.52 27.93
CA ILE A 18 30.18 -30.62 29.27
C ILE A 18 31.70 -30.68 29.14
N ALA A 19 32.25 -31.53 28.27
CA ALA A 19 33.69 -31.64 28.07
C ALA A 19 34.30 -30.26 27.69
N ARG A 20 33.66 -29.52 26.81
CA ARG A 20 34.07 -28.15 26.43
C ARG A 20 34.06 -27.17 27.61
N LEU A 21 33.03 -27.22 28.45
CA LEU A 21 32.96 -26.36 29.65
C LEU A 21 33.99 -26.74 30.72
N GLN A 22 34.28 -28.03 30.88
CA GLN A 22 35.30 -28.51 31.81
C GLN A 22 36.71 -28.06 31.37
N GLU A 23 36.97 -27.93 30.07
CA GLU A 23 38.22 -27.30 29.60
C GLU A 23 38.35 -25.85 30.06
N ALA A 24 37.22 -25.09 30.10
CA ALA A 24 37.19 -23.69 30.53
C ALA A 24 37.12 -23.52 32.06
N ALA A 25 36.51 -24.46 32.80
CA ALA A 25 36.35 -24.44 34.24
C ALA A 25 36.49 -25.87 34.85
N PRO A 26 37.73 -26.39 35.00
CA PRO A 26 37.98 -27.78 35.40
C PRO A 26 37.49 -28.13 36.81
N ASP A 27 37.42 -27.18 37.71
CA ASP A 27 37.09 -27.38 39.13
C ASP A 27 35.57 -27.30 39.43
N GLU A 28 34.76 -26.97 38.44
CA GLU A 28 33.30 -26.81 38.63
C GLU A 28 32.58 -28.16 38.56
N PRO A 29 31.78 -28.52 39.58
CA PRO A 29 31.07 -29.82 39.64
C PRO A 29 29.96 -29.86 38.57
N ILE A 30 29.78 -31.01 37.95
CA ILE A 30 28.70 -31.26 36.97
C ILE A 30 27.48 -31.80 37.71
N THR A 31 26.31 -31.25 37.36
CA THR A 31 25.01 -31.70 37.87
C THR A 31 24.13 -32.27 36.76
N ASP A 32 23.09 -33.02 37.10
CA ASP A 32 22.08 -33.49 36.12
C ASP A 32 21.35 -32.30 35.44
N SER A 33 21.26 -31.18 36.15
CA SER A 33 20.70 -29.95 35.61
C SER A 33 21.55 -29.37 34.46
N ASP A 34 22.88 -29.39 34.60
CA ASP A 34 23.82 -28.94 33.55
C ASP A 34 23.64 -29.78 32.29
N ALA A 35 23.65 -31.11 32.45
CA ALA A 35 23.47 -32.01 31.30
C ALA A 35 22.16 -31.72 30.56
N SER A 36 21.08 -31.48 31.31
CA SER A 36 19.75 -31.17 30.74
C SER A 36 19.73 -29.87 29.95
N VAL A 37 20.31 -28.80 30.48
CA VAL A 37 20.33 -27.48 29.87
C VAL A 37 21.27 -27.46 28.65
N LEU A 38 22.47 -28.03 28.81
CA LEU A 38 23.47 -28.08 27.71
C LEU A 38 23.08 -29.00 26.57
N ALA A 39 22.24 -30.03 26.83
CA ALA A 39 21.65 -30.82 25.77
C ALA A 39 20.71 -29.99 24.85
N LEU A 40 20.03 -28.99 25.39
CA LEU A 40 18.95 -28.24 24.69
C LEU A 40 19.41 -26.93 24.07
N SER A 41 20.45 -26.29 24.58
CA SER A 41 20.83 -24.94 24.15
C SER A 41 22.34 -24.82 23.90
N ASP A 42 22.69 -24.70 22.62
CA ASP A 42 24.05 -24.38 22.21
C ASP A 42 24.40 -22.93 22.62
N PHE A 43 23.41 -22.00 22.61
CA PHE A 43 23.61 -20.64 23.12
C PHE A 43 24.07 -20.60 24.53
N VAL A 44 23.49 -21.39 25.43
CA VAL A 44 23.92 -21.48 26.84
C VAL A 44 25.32 -22.05 26.93
N CYS A 45 25.62 -23.13 26.17
CA CYS A 45 26.96 -23.74 26.16
C CYS A 45 28.03 -22.71 25.71
N ASP A 46 27.77 -21.97 24.67
CA ASP A 46 28.71 -20.95 24.14
C ASP A 46 28.90 -19.79 25.12
N ALA A 47 27.82 -19.35 25.78
CA ALA A 47 27.87 -18.28 26.77
C ALA A 47 28.69 -18.67 28.01
N LEU A 48 28.49 -19.88 28.52
CA LEU A 48 29.22 -20.39 29.70
C LEU A 48 30.67 -20.74 29.39
N ALA A 49 30.98 -21.20 28.18
CA ALA A 49 32.36 -21.43 27.73
C ALA A 49 33.14 -20.10 27.61
N LEU A 50 32.48 -19.03 27.19
CA LEU A 50 33.09 -17.70 27.10
C LEU A 50 33.23 -17.03 28.49
N HIS A 51 32.29 -17.30 29.40
CA HIS A 51 32.18 -16.72 30.74
C HIS A 51 31.97 -17.79 31.80
N PRO A 52 33.01 -18.57 32.14
CA PRO A 52 32.91 -19.66 33.15
C PRO A 52 32.45 -19.19 34.53
N GLU A 53 32.70 -17.93 34.88
CA GLU A 53 32.23 -17.32 36.11
C GLU A 53 30.70 -17.32 36.25
N TRP A 54 29.96 -17.27 35.12
CA TRP A 54 28.50 -17.32 35.12
C TRP A 54 27.99 -18.72 35.49
N TRP A 55 28.68 -19.77 35.08
CA TRP A 55 28.33 -21.13 35.42
C TRP A 55 28.43 -21.33 36.94
N ARG A 56 29.54 -20.91 37.54
CA ARG A 56 29.71 -20.92 38.99
C ARG A 56 28.63 -20.06 39.68
N GLY A 57 28.31 -18.91 39.16
CA GLY A 57 27.26 -18.05 39.68
C GLY A 57 25.86 -18.71 39.64
N ILE A 58 25.55 -19.47 38.61
CA ILE A 58 24.28 -20.22 38.52
C ILE A 58 24.20 -21.34 39.58
N HIS A 59 25.30 -22.03 39.85
CA HIS A 59 25.35 -23.07 40.91
C HIS A 59 25.18 -22.47 42.29
N GLN A 60 25.83 -21.32 42.57
CA GLN A 60 25.71 -20.62 43.84
C GLN A 60 24.35 -19.98 44.08
N GLN A 61 23.79 -19.39 43.02
CA GLN A 61 22.49 -18.72 43.02
C GLN A 61 21.67 -19.16 41.81
N PRO A 62 20.94 -20.28 41.92
CA PRO A 62 20.10 -20.76 40.86
C PRO A 62 19.06 -19.71 40.39
N PRO A 63 18.78 -19.59 39.08
CA PRO A 63 17.82 -18.64 38.55
C PRO A 63 16.44 -18.76 39.20
N GLN A 64 15.87 -17.60 39.58
CA GLN A 64 14.54 -17.53 40.19
C GLN A 64 13.53 -16.89 39.26
N PRO A 65 12.24 -17.25 39.34
CA PRO A 65 11.21 -16.71 38.44
C PRO A 65 10.96 -15.21 38.54
N ASP A 66 11.38 -14.56 39.60
CA ASP A 66 11.14 -13.14 39.87
C ASP A 66 12.42 -12.28 39.95
N GLU A 67 13.56 -12.79 39.42
CA GLU A 67 14.83 -12.05 39.27
C GLU A 67 14.69 -10.76 38.47
N TRP A 68 13.73 -10.66 37.62
CA TRP A 68 13.48 -9.45 36.84
C TRP A 68 13.34 -8.18 37.68
N ARG A 69 13.00 -8.30 38.95
CA ARG A 69 12.90 -7.19 39.93
C ARG A 69 14.23 -6.51 40.19
N TYR A 70 15.33 -7.19 39.95
CA TYR A 70 16.69 -6.73 40.21
C TYR A 70 17.47 -6.37 38.95
N TYR A 71 16.88 -6.55 37.75
CA TYR A 71 17.61 -6.33 36.50
C TYR A 71 18.07 -4.89 36.35
N ALA A 72 17.30 -3.88 36.77
CA ALA A 72 17.68 -2.48 36.72
C ALA A 72 18.91 -2.23 37.61
N ASP A 73 18.85 -2.65 38.88
CA ASP A 73 19.94 -2.46 39.84
C ASP A 73 21.23 -3.18 39.40
N TRP A 74 21.08 -4.39 38.85
CA TRP A 74 22.24 -5.13 38.33
C TRP A 74 22.84 -4.48 37.09
N LEU A 75 22.02 -3.94 36.18
CA LEU A 75 22.51 -3.23 34.99
C LEU A 75 23.16 -1.90 35.38
N ASP A 76 22.57 -1.14 36.29
CA ASP A 76 23.15 0.12 36.79
C ASP A 76 24.55 -0.10 37.37
N ASN A 77 24.73 -1.17 38.16
CA ASN A 77 26.05 -1.56 38.65
C ASN A 77 27.02 -1.94 37.53
N ALA A 78 26.55 -2.62 36.50
CA ALA A 78 27.39 -3.00 35.36
C ALA A 78 27.79 -1.79 34.47
N LEU A 79 27.00 -0.70 34.52
CA LEU A 79 27.24 0.54 33.77
C LEU A 79 28.00 1.61 34.57
N ALA A 80 28.23 1.41 35.89
CA ALA A 80 28.80 2.44 36.78
C ALA A 80 30.14 3.01 36.27
N ASP A 81 31.01 2.17 35.72
CA ASP A 81 32.35 2.55 35.23
C ASP A 81 32.41 2.80 33.71
N VAL A 82 31.28 2.83 33.02
CA VAL A 82 31.21 3.00 31.57
C VAL A 82 31.35 4.47 31.17
N GLY A 83 32.48 4.83 30.56
CA GLY A 83 32.79 6.22 30.18
C GLY A 83 32.48 6.60 28.72
N ASP A 84 32.31 5.64 27.83
CA ASP A 84 32.09 5.88 26.40
C ASP A 84 31.03 4.95 25.77
N GLU A 85 30.61 5.26 24.54
CA GLU A 85 29.58 4.51 23.81
C GLU A 85 30.01 3.08 23.49
N HIS A 86 31.31 2.84 23.29
CA HIS A 86 31.83 1.50 23.02
C HIS A 86 31.72 0.60 24.28
N GLY A 87 32.09 1.13 25.42
CA GLY A 87 31.90 0.47 26.73
C GLY A 87 30.42 0.20 27.03
N LEU A 88 29.52 1.16 26.71
CA LEU A 88 28.08 0.96 26.83
C LEU A 88 27.61 -0.23 25.99
N MET A 89 28.00 -0.26 24.70
CA MET A 89 27.65 -1.33 23.79
C MET A 89 28.11 -2.71 24.30
N ALA A 90 29.34 -2.80 24.81
CA ALA A 90 29.88 -4.05 25.34
C ALA A 90 29.15 -4.51 26.63
N ALA A 91 28.92 -3.58 27.56
CA ALA A 91 28.24 -3.88 28.85
C ALA A 91 26.78 -4.35 28.62
N LEU A 92 26.03 -3.67 27.76
CA LEU A 92 24.64 -4.06 27.45
C LEU A 92 24.56 -5.47 26.85
N ARG A 93 25.46 -5.81 25.90
CA ARG A 93 25.49 -7.13 25.25
C ARG A 93 25.86 -8.24 26.21
N ARG A 94 26.86 -8.01 27.03
CA ARG A 94 27.30 -8.94 28.06
C ARG A 94 26.18 -9.18 29.09
N PHE A 95 25.51 -8.11 29.53
CA PHE A 95 24.39 -8.20 30.48
C PHE A 95 23.22 -8.99 29.87
N ARG A 96 22.81 -8.66 28.64
CA ARG A 96 21.77 -9.41 27.92
C ARG A 96 22.09 -10.90 27.84
N ARG A 97 23.30 -11.23 27.39
CA ARG A 97 23.74 -12.63 27.23
C ARG A 97 23.68 -13.39 28.56
N HIS A 98 24.16 -12.76 29.65
CA HIS A 98 24.11 -13.34 30.98
C HIS A 98 22.68 -13.59 31.45
N MET A 99 21.80 -12.61 31.33
CA MET A 99 20.40 -12.76 31.75
C MET A 99 19.65 -13.78 30.87
N LEU A 100 19.87 -13.80 29.58
CA LEU A 100 19.29 -14.80 28.67
C LEU A 100 19.75 -16.23 29.05
N THR A 101 21.02 -16.41 29.44
CA THR A 101 21.54 -17.69 29.94
C THR A 101 20.77 -18.16 31.18
N ARG A 102 20.51 -17.25 32.13
CA ARG A 102 19.74 -17.56 33.34
C ARG A 102 18.27 -17.86 33.02
N ILE A 103 17.65 -17.10 32.11
CA ILE A 103 16.27 -17.33 31.68
C ILE A 103 16.13 -18.68 30.95
N ALA A 104 17.06 -19.00 30.03
CA ALA A 104 17.07 -20.31 29.34
C ALA A 104 17.21 -21.47 30.30
N TRP A 105 18.11 -21.32 31.30
CA TRP A 105 18.32 -22.29 32.37
C TRP A 105 17.03 -22.57 33.13
N SER A 106 16.36 -21.53 33.59
CA SER A 106 15.08 -21.60 34.30
C SER A 106 13.97 -22.23 33.48
N GLN A 107 13.92 -21.88 32.18
CA GLN A 107 12.90 -22.39 31.25
C GLN A 107 13.09 -23.90 30.96
N VAL A 108 14.33 -24.35 30.75
CA VAL A 108 14.65 -25.76 30.47
C VAL A 108 14.31 -26.60 31.68
N LEU A 109 14.71 -26.17 32.87
CA LEU A 109 14.44 -26.87 34.12
C LEU A 109 13.00 -26.73 34.61
N GLN A 110 12.16 -25.99 33.91
CA GLN A 110 10.76 -25.75 34.26
C GLN A 110 10.54 -25.13 35.63
N THR A 111 11.49 -24.32 36.09
CA THR A 111 11.37 -23.56 37.36
C THR A 111 10.55 -22.29 37.18
N SER A 112 10.36 -21.81 35.94
CA SER A 112 9.49 -20.70 35.54
C SER A 112 8.34 -21.15 34.69
N THR A 113 7.15 -20.56 34.84
CA THR A 113 6.02 -20.72 33.91
C THR A 113 6.29 -19.98 32.62
N THR A 114 5.52 -20.29 31.56
CA THR A 114 5.63 -19.60 30.29
C THR A 114 5.42 -18.09 30.46
N GLU A 115 4.41 -17.67 31.22
CA GLU A 115 4.11 -16.25 31.50
C GLU A 115 5.27 -15.54 32.21
N GLN A 116 5.87 -16.21 33.20
CA GLN A 116 7.03 -15.67 33.92
C GLN A 116 8.23 -15.50 32.99
N THR A 117 8.51 -16.49 32.13
CA THR A 117 9.58 -16.39 31.12
C THR A 117 9.36 -15.24 30.17
N LEU A 118 8.15 -15.10 29.59
CA LEU A 118 7.82 -13.99 28.67
C LEU A 118 7.97 -12.62 29.34
N ARG A 119 7.56 -12.52 30.62
CA ARG A 119 7.71 -11.31 31.42
C ARG A 119 9.17 -10.98 31.69
N GLN A 120 9.98 -11.95 32.08
CA GLN A 120 11.42 -11.77 32.28
C GLN A 120 12.12 -11.25 31.05
N LEU A 121 11.81 -11.84 29.88
CA LEU A 121 12.35 -11.42 28.59
C LEU A 121 11.94 -9.99 28.22
N SER A 122 10.68 -9.63 28.48
CA SER A 122 10.16 -8.29 28.17
C SER A 122 10.75 -7.22 29.10
N ILE A 123 10.88 -7.51 30.38
CA ILE A 123 11.50 -6.58 31.35
C ILE A 123 13.00 -6.44 31.08
N LEU A 124 13.69 -7.53 30.73
CA LEU A 124 15.11 -7.45 30.31
C LEU A 124 15.28 -6.48 29.14
N ALA A 125 14.43 -6.59 28.11
CA ALA A 125 14.47 -5.68 26.98
C ALA A 125 14.19 -4.23 27.40
N GLU A 126 13.18 -4.01 28.23
CA GLU A 126 12.82 -2.68 28.71
C GLU A 126 13.96 -2.04 29.51
N VAL A 127 14.58 -2.75 30.44
CA VAL A 127 15.69 -2.26 31.26
C VAL A 127 16.89 -1.88 30.38
N LEU A 128 17.23 -2.71 29.39
CA LEU A 128 18.32 -2.43 28.45
C LEU A 128 18.02 -1.21 27.56
N ILE A 129 16.79 -1.05 27.08
CA ILE A 129 16.36 0.10 26.26
C ILE A 129 16.43 1.39 27.08
N VAL A 130 15.88 1.36 28.30
CA VAL A 130 15.83 2.53 29.20
C VAL A 130 17.22 2.96 29.62
N ALA A 131 18.07 2.04 30.04
CA ALA A 131 19.46 2.34 30.43
C ALA A 131 20.26 2.91 29.23
N ALA A 132 20.10 2.33 28.03
CA ALA A 132 20.76 2.85 26.83
C ALA A 132 20.27 4.26 26.48
N ARG A 133 18.93 4.51 26.52
CA ARG A 133 18.33 5.84 26.29
C ARG A 133 18.89 6.86 27.27
N ASP A 134 18.87 6.56 28.55
CA ASP A 134 19.24 7.52 29.60
C ASP A 134 20.73 7.85 29.56
N TRP A 135 21.59 6.86 29.37
CA TRP A 135 23.03 7.07 29.19
C TRP A 135 23.32 7.93 27.95
N LEU A 136 22.68 7.62 26.79
CA LEU A 136 22.86 8.37 25.55
C LEU A 136 22.26 9.76 25.66
N TYR A 137 21.13 9.95 26.31
CA TYR A 137 20.53 11.26 26.55
C TYR A 137 21.50 12.17 27.29
N GLN A 138 22.10 11.70 28.39
CA GLN A 138 23.10 12.45 29.13
C GLN A 138 24.35 12.75 28.28
N ALA A 139 24.81 11.81 27.47
CA ALA A 139 25.93 12.01 26.55
C ALA A 139 25.60 13.08 25.49
N CYS A 140 24.41 13.02 24.89
CA CYS A 140 23.94 14.00 23.93
C CYS A 140 23.73 15.40 24.53
N CYS A 141 23.23 15.49 25.79
CA CYS A 141 23.10 16.76 26.49
C CYS A 141 24.46 17.41 26.73
N ARG A 142 25.49 16.64 27.08
CA ARG A 142 26.86 17.17 27.21
C ARG A 142 27.44 17.66 25.88
N GLU A 143 27.08 17.03 24.76
CA GLU A 143 27.59 17.35 23.43
C GLU A 143 26.84 18.52 22.79
N TRP A 144 25.50 18.53 22.86
CA TRP A 144 24.62 19.45 22.10
C TRP A 144 23.76 20.37 22.95
N GLY A 145 23.81 20.28 24.28
CA GLY A 145 22.93 21.00 25.20
C GLY A 145 21.64 20.21 25.49
N THR A 146 20.91 20.65 26.53
CA THR A 146 19.66 20.04 26.98
C THR A 146 18.49 20.50 26.14
N PRO A 147 17.72 19.60 25.54
CA PRO A 147 16.53 19.98 24.76
C PRO A 147 15.46 20.54 25.70
N CYS A 148 14.96 21.75 25.40
CA CYS A 148 13.99 22.47 26.23
C CYS A 148 12.81 22.91 25.37
N ASN A 149 11.63 23.07 26.03
CA ASN A 149 10.49 23.76 25.40
C ASN A 149 10.65 25.29 25.44
N ALA A 150 9.65 26.03 24.94
CA ALA A 150 9.64 27.47 24.90
C ALA A 150 9.73 28.14 26.30
N GLN A 151 9.37 27.40 27.37
CA GLN A 151 9.43 27.85 28.76
C GLN A 151 10.77 27.47 29.45
N GLY A 152 11.69 26.80 28.73
CA GLY A 152 12.97 26.36 29.27
C GLY A 152 12.90 25.08 30.10
N VAL A 153 11.80 24.33 29.99
CA VAL A 153 11.66 23.03 30.66
C VAL A 153 12.28 21.94 29.80
N SER A 154 13.13 21.10 30.41
CA SER A 154 13.81 19.99 29.72
C SER A 154 12.81 18.97 29.18
N GLN A 155 13.05 18.49 27.98
CA GLN A 155 12.20 17.54 27.27
C GLN A 155 12.83 16.14 27.25
N PRO A 156 12.09 15.08 27.65
CA PRO A 156 12.56 13.70 27.59
C PRO A 156 12.31 13.08 26.21
N LEU A 157 13.07 12.01 25.88
CA LEU A 157 12.68 11.07 24.84
C LEU A 157 11.80 9.97 25.46
N LEU A 158 10.58 9.86 24.99
CA LEU A 158 9.65 8.80 25.38
C LEU A 158 9.67 7.69 24.32
N ILE A 159 9.65 6.45 24.75
CA ILE A 159 9.72 5.28 23.88
C ILE A 159 8.49 4.41 24.11
N LEU A 160 7.71 4.19 23.05
CA LEU A 160 6.64 3.21 23.04
C LEU A 160 7.20 1.86 22.55
N GLY A 161 7.09 0.84 23.36
CA GLY A 161 7.28 -0.56 22.96
C GLY A 161 5.97 -1.09 22.40
N MET A 162 6.06 -1.65 21.20
CA MET A 162 4.94 -2.16 20.44
C MET A 162 4.89 -3.68 20.45
N GLY A 163 3.86 -4.26 19.86
CA GLY A 163 3.76 -5.69 19.63
C GLY A 163 3.98 -6.55 20.89
N LYS A 164 4.85 -7.54 20.82
CA LYS A 164 5.15 -8.47 21.91
C LYS A 164 5.82 -7.76 23.10
N LEU A 165 6.69 -6.79 22.86
CA LEU A 165 7.35 -6.00 23.90
C LEU A 165 6.33 -5.18 24.69
N GLY A 166 5.41 -4.51 23.98
CA GLY A 166 4.36 -3.73 24.62
C GLY A 166 3.39 -4.58 25.45
N GLY A 167 3.09 -5.80 25.00
CA GLY A 167 2.25 -6.77 25.71
C GLY A 167 2.89 -7.49 26.89
N GLU A 168 4.17 -7.25 27.19
CA GLU A 168 5.00 -8.03 28.12
C GLU A 168 5.08 -9.52 27.74
N GLU A 169 5.16 -9.80 26.44
CA GLU A 169 5.09 -11.13 25.85
C GLU A 169 6.27 -11.39 24.90
N LEU A 170 7.44 -10.80 25.14
CA LEU A 170 8.60 -10.93 24.26
C LEU A 170 9.11 -12.36 24.22
N ASN A 171 9.61 -12.79 23.07
CA ASN A 171 10.25 -14.09 22.90
C ASN A 171 11.73 -14.06 23.28
N PHE A 172 12.34 -15.25 23.32
CA PHE A 172 13.76 -15.41 23.63
C PHE A 172 14.65 -14.67 22.61
N SER A 173 14.40 -14.85 21.31
CA SER A 173 15.04 -14.08 20.24
C SER A 173 13.98 -13.38 19.39
N SER A 174 13.72 -12.13 19.69
CA SER A 174 12.68 -11.32 19.04
C SER A 174 13.24 -9.97 18.61
N ASP A 175 12.67 -9.41 17.54
CA ASP A 175 12.79 -7.99 17.25
C ASP A 175 12.01 -7.21 18.29
N ILE A 176 12.41 -5.97 18.51
CA ILE A 176 11.69 -5.00 19.32
C ILE A 176 11.13 -3.92 18.42
N ASP A 177 9.81 -3.80 18.39
CA ASP A 177 9.10 -2.76 17.68
C ASP A 177 9.02 -1.52 18.56
N LEU A 178 9.56 -0.37 18.09
CA LEU A 178 9.65 0.86 18.88
C LEU A 178 9.05 2.05 18.11
N ILE A 179 8.51 3.01 18.88
CA ILE A 179 8.14 4.35 18.38
C ILE A 179 8.74 5.39 19.32
N PHE A 180 9.44 6.37 18.78
CA PHE A 180 10.07 7.45 19.52
C PHE A 180 9.26 8.73 19.44
N VAL A 181 9.01 9.35 20.59
CA VAL A 181 8.27 10.59 20.68
C VAL A 181 8.88 11.53 21.72
N TYR A 182 8.68 12.83 21.54
CA TYR A 182 9.03 13.87 22.50
C TYR A 182 7.86 14.85 22.70
N PRO A 183 7.73 15.49 23.88
CA PRO A 183 6.54 16.27 24.16
C PRO A 183 6.38 17.50 23.30
N GLU A 184 7.33 18.44 23.34
CA GLU A 184 7.16 19.77 22.77
C GLU A 184 8.35 20.19 21.90
N ASN A 185 8.05 20.96 20.86
CA ASN A 185 9.08 21.62 20.05
C ASN A 185 9.82 22.70 20.86
N GLY A 186 11.05 22.97 20.50
CA GLY A 186 11.90 23.96 21.16
C GLY A 186 13.34 23.77 20.73
N HIS A 187 14.28 24.26 21.53
CA HIS A 187 15.71 24.25 21.19
C HIS A 187 16.57 23.81 22.37
N THR A 188 17.76 23.26 22.07
CA THR A 188 18.71 22.87 23.11
C THR A 188 19.31 24.10 23.80
N GLN A 189 19.50 24.02 25.10
CA GLN A 189 20.14 25.06 25.92
C GLN A 189 21.47 24.55 26.54
N GLY A 190 22.45 25.45 26.64
CA GLY A 190 23.73 25.16 27.28
C GLY A 190 24.75 24.41 26.38
N GLY A 191 24.45 24.15 25.11
CA GLY A 191 25.35 23.57 24.14
C GLY A 191 26.21 24.60 23.38
N ARG A 192 27.24 24.12 22.66
CA ARG A 192 28.07 24.99 21.83
C ARG A 192 27.34 25.51 20.59
N ARG A 193 26.32 24.79 20.13
CA ARG A 193 25.47 25.12 18.98
C ARG A 193 24.04 24.76 19.34
N GLU A 194 23.13 25.66 19.14
CA GLU A 194 21.73 25.44 19.32
C GLU A 194 21.18 24.50 18.25
N LEU A 195 20.47 23.47 18.67
CA LEU A 195 19.73 22.54 17.82
C LEU A 195 18.25 22.64 18.12
N ASP A 196 17.39 22.44 17.13
CA ASP A 196 15.99 22.23 17.44
C ASP A 196 15.76 20.83 18.09
N ASN A 197 14.66 20.68 18.84
CA ASN A 197 14.35 19.44 19.54
C ASN A 197 14.20 18.25 18.59
N ALA A 198 13.62 18.45 17.40
CA ALA A 198 13.46 17.39 16.41
C ALA A 198 14.83 16.85 15.94
N GLN A 199 15.79 17.75 15.69
CA GLN A 199 17.15 17.34 15.31
C GLN A 199 17.88 16.64 16.45
N PHE A 200 17.76 17.16 17.69
CA PHE A 200 18.36 16.52 18.87
C PHE A 200 17.84 15.11 19.06
N PHE A 201 16.52 14.93 19.08
CA PHE A 201 15.91 13.62 19.34
C PHE A 201 16.11 12.65 18.16
N THR A 202 16.16 13.15 16.92
CA THR A 202 16.50 12.30 15.77
C THR A 202 17.92 11.72 15.90
N ARG A 203 18.90 12.55 16.27
CA ARG A 203 20.29 12.08 16.49
C ARG A 203 20.39 11.11 17.68
N LEU A 204 19.69 11.41 18.78
CA LEU A 204 19.61 10.51 19.94
C LEU A 204 18.98 9.17 19.53
N GLY A 205 17.87 9.20 18.81
CA GLY A 205 17.19 7.99 18.32
C GLY A 205 18.09 7.15 17.40
N GLN A 206 18.81 7.77 16.48
CA GLN A 206 19.78 7.09 15.61
C GLN A 206 20.90 6.41 16.41
N ARG A 207 21.45 7.11 17.43
CA ARG A 207 22.47 6.52 18.32
C ARG A 207 21.91 5.37 19.13
N LEU A 208 20.68 5.50 19.64
CA LEU A 208 20.02 4.44 20.41
C LEU A 208 19.80 3.19 19.55
N ILE A 209 19.28 3.31 18.34
CA ILE A 209 19.14 2.20 17.41
C ILE A 209 20.50 1.55 17.16
N LYS A 210 21.53 2.35 16.86
CA LYS A 210 22.89 1.84 16.64
C LYS A 210 23.41 1.04 17.84
N VAL A 211 23.26 1.56 19.06
CA VAL A 211 23.71 0.89 20.29
C VAL A 211 23.00 -0.45 20.48
N LEU A 212 21.70 -0.53 20.20
CA LEU A 212 20.91 -1.74 20.39
C LEU A 212 21.11 -2.77 19.27
N ASP A 213 21.11 -2.34 18.00
CA ASP A 213 21.01 -3.22 16.84
C ASP A 213 22.37 -3.59 16.21
N GLN A 214 23.40 -2.73 16.35
CA GLN A 214 24.66 -2.96 15.66
C GLN A 214 25.32 -4.27 16.11
N GLN A 215 25.69 -5.12 15.13
CA GLN A 215 26.47 -6.34 15.38
C GLN A 215 27.91 -5.98 15.78
N THR A 216 28.37 -6.54 16.87
CA THR A 216 29.75 -6.41 17.36
C THR A 216 30.35 -7.79 17.62
N VAL A 217 31.60 -7.86 18.09
CA VAL A 217 32.22 -9.13 18.55
C VAL A 217 31.42 -9.77 19.68
N GLU A 218 30.78 -8.95 20.54
CA GLU A 218 29.92 -9.40 21.65
C GLU A 218 28.48 -9.72 21.17
N GLY A 219 28.19 -9.63 19.87
CA GLY A 219 26.83 -9.80 19.31
C GLY A 219 26.06 -8.49 19.20
N PHE A 220 24.74 -8.56 19.34
CA PHE A 220 23.81 -7.42 19.35
C PHE A 220 22.99 -7.42 20.64
N VAL A 221 22.29 -6.31 20.93
CA VAL A 221 21.35 -6.28 22.06
C VAL A 221 19.98 -6.73 21.56
N TYR A 222 19.35 -5.99 20.64
CA TYR A 222 18.12 -6.38 19.96
C TYR A 222 18.09 -5.82 18.54
N ARG A 223 17.50 -6.55 17.61
CA ARG A 223 17.09 -6.01 16.31
C ARG A 223 15.95 -5.02 16.51
N VAL A 224 16.10 -3.81 16.01
CA VAL A 224 15.14 -2.71 16.21
C VAL A 224 14.29 -2.54 14.98
N ASP A 225 12.97 -2.65 15.13
CA ASP A 225 12.01 -2.38 14.07
C ASP A 225 11.25 -1.07 14.35
N MET A 226 11.39 -0.10 13.44
CA MET A 226 10.74 1.22 13.54
C MET A 226 9.57 1.38 12.57
N ARG A 227 9.16 0.33 11.85
CA ARG A 227 8.14 0.41 10.78
C ARG A 227 6.72 0.70 11.29
N LEU A 228 6.46 0.49 12.58
CA LEU A 228 5.16 0.81 13.20
C LEU A 228 5.00 2.30 13.57
N ARG A 229 6.04 3.14 13.35
CA ARG A 229 5.93 4.58 13.59
C ARG A 229 5.02 5.25 12.56
N PRO A 230 4.41 6.42 12.89
CA PRO A 230 3.65 7.22 11.93
C PRO A 230 4.41 7.41 10.63
N PHE A 231 3.70 7.23 9.50
CA PHE A 231 4.25 7.24 8.14
C PHE A 231 5.22 6.08 7.80
N GLY A 232 5.42 5.11 8.70
CA GLY A 232 6.32 3.98 8.47
C GLY A 232 7.76 4.40 8.18
N ASP A 233 8.40 3.75 7.19
CA ASP A 233 9.79 4.03 6.83
C ASP A 233 10.00 5.42 6.21
N SER A 234 8.96 6.01 5.64
CA SER A 234 9.00 7.35 5.04
C SER A 234 8.85 8.49 6.06
N GLY A 235 8.43 8.19 7.29
CA GLY A 235 8.20 9.19 8.33
C GLY A 235 9.45 9.56 9.12
N PRO A 236 9.41 10.70 9.83
CA PRO A 236 10.49 11.08 10.73
C PRO A 236 10.73 9.99 11.77
N LEU A 237 11.99 9.84 12.18
CA LEU A 237 12.37 8.84 13.17
C LEU A 237 11.75 9.11 14.54
N VAL A 238 11.59 10.38 14.89
CA VAL A 238 11.03 10.84 16.17
C VAL A 238 9.99 11.93 15.89
N LEU A 239 8.85 11.87 16.57
CA LEU A 239 7.75 12.83 16.40
C LEU A 239 7.51 13.61 17.70
N SER A 240 7.05 14.86 17.58
CA SER A 240 6.45 15.57 18.70
C SER A 240 5.04 15.01 18.99
N PHE A 241 4.52 15.25 20.20
CA PHE A 241 3.15 14.86 20.55
C PHE A 241 2.14 15.45 19.58
N ALA A 242 2.26 16.73 19.26
CA ALA A 242 1.36 17.39 18.31
C ALA A 242 1.37 16.69 16.92
N ALA A 243 2.54 16.40 16.38
CA ALA A 243 2.65 15.74 15.09
C ALA A 243 2.10 14.29 15.11
N MET A 244 2.25 13.60 16.24
CA MET A 244 1.70 12.27 16.44
C MET A 244 0.18 12.28 16.59
N GLU A 245 -0.37 13.26 17.31
CA GLU A 245 -1.81 13.46 17.46
C GLU A 245 -2.47 13.79 16.14
N ASP A 246 -1.94 14.76 15.40
CA ASP A 246 -2.43 15.13 14.07
C ASP A 246 -2.46 13.91 13.13
N TYR A 247 -1.38 13.12 13.12
CA TYR A 247 -1.31 11.92 12.30
C TYR A 247 -2.41 10.91 12.63
N TYR A 248 -2.59 10.55 13.91
CA TYR A 248 -3.58 9.54 14.28
C TYR A 248 -5.02 10.04 14.20
N GLN A 249 -5.26 11.34 14.29
CA GLN A 249 -6.59 11.93 14.08
C GLN A 249 -6.97 11.97 12.60
N GLU A 250 -6.04 12.32 11.71
CA GLU A 250 -6.33 12.54 10.30
C GLU A 250 -6.04 11.33 9.40
N GLN A 251 -4.99 10.56 9.71
CA GLN A 251 -4.44 9.54 8.80
C GLN A 251 -4.30 8.15 9.43
N GLY A 252 -4.59 8.01 10.73
CA GLY A 252 -4.44 6.75 11.46
C GLY A 252 -5.30 5.63 10.89
N ARG A 253 -4.68 4.52 10.50
CA ARG A 253 -5.32 3.37 9.84
C ARG A 253 -5.75 2.32 10.86
N ASP A 254 -6.68 1.45 10.48
CA ASP A 254 -7.17 0.36 11.34
C ASP A 254 -6.07 -0.62 11.75
N TRP A 255 -5.10 -0.92 10.89
CA TRP A 255 -3.99 -1.80 11.25
C TRP A 255 -3.02 -1.14 12.26
N GLU A 256 -2.85 0.19 12.21
CA GLU A 256 -2.08 0.94 13.23
C GLU A 256 -2.83 0.97 14.55
N ARG A 257 -4.14 1.18 14.49
CA ARG A 257 -5.02 1.06 15.65
C ARG A 257 -4.93 -0.32 16.29
N TYR A 258 -4.92 -1.39 15.47
CA TYR A 258 -4.70 -2.76 15.91
C TYR A 258 -3.34 -2.94 16.60
N ALA A 259 -2.26 -2.40 16.03
CA ALA A 259 -0.92 -2.46 16.61
C ALA A 259 -0.84 -1.67 17.94
N MET A 260 -1.51 -0.51 18.01
CA MET A 260 -1.50 0.36 19.20
C MET A 260 -2.22 -0.23 20.42
N VAL A 261 -3.05 -1.26 20.28
CA VAL A 261 -3.65 -1.97 21.42
C VAL A 261 -2.59 -2.45 22.41
N LYS A 262 -1.43 -2.88 21.90
CA LYS A 262 -0.30 -3.36 22.72
C LYS A 262 0.74 -2.28 23.06
N ALA A 263 0.56 -1.03 22.64
CA ALA A 263 1.53 0.02 22.90
C ALA A 263 1.73 0.27 24.40
N ARG A 264 2.98 0.25 24.86
CA ARG A 264 3.37 0.47 26.24
C ARG A 264 4.58 1.40 26.33
N LEU A 265 4.50 2.39 27.20
CA LEU A 265 5.61 3.28 27.50
C LEU A 265 6.71 2.53 28.24
N MET A 266 7.93 2.60 27.72
CA MET A 266 9.11 1.98 28.33
C MET A 266 9.62 2.84 29.48
N GLY A 267 9.97 2.21 30.60
CA GLY A 267 10.49 2.85 31.80
C GLY A 267 9.44 3.27 32.83
N GLY A 268 8.16 3.01 32.59
CA GLY A 268 7.10 3.08 33.61
C GLY A 268 6.92 4.42 34.32
N MET A 269 7.39 5.55 33.73
CA MET A 269 7.29 6.87 34.34
C MET A 269 5.81 7.29 34.48
N ASP A 270 5.44 7.72 35.67
CA ASP A 270 4.10 8.26 35.97
C ASP A 270 4.15 9.79 36.07
N ASP A 271 4.82 10.42 35.11
CA ASP A 271 4.93 11.85 34.97
C ASP A 271 3.82 12.45 34.09
N ALA A 272 3.76 13.78 34.02
CA ALA A 272 2.75 14.49 33.25
C ALA A 272 2.78 14.16 31.76
N TYR A 273 3.96 14.03 31.18
CA TYR A 273 4.14 13.72 29.76
C TYR A 273 3.69 12.28 29.42
N SER A 274 3.97 11.33 30.31
CA SER A 274 3.52 9.95 30.17
C SER A 274 2.00 9.82 30.25
N GLN A 275 1.36 10.61 31.13
CA GLN A 275 -0.11 10.65 31.25
C GLN A 275 -0.74 11.32 30.03
N GLU A 276 -0.14 12.41 29.53
CA GLU A 276 -0.57 13.13 28.34
C GLU A 276 -0.53 12.21 27.10
N LEU A 277 0.59 11.51 26.86
CA LEU A 277 0.75 10.56 25.75
C LEU A 277 -0.30 9.44 25.82
N ARG A 278 -0.55 8.87 26.99
CA ARG A 278 -1.60 7.85 27.17
C ARG A 278 -2.99 8.38 26.86
N SER A 279 -3.29 9.61 27.31
CA SER A 279 -4.58 10.27 27.09
C SER A 279 -4.81 10.60 25.64
N MET A 280 -3.79 11.00 24.90
CA MET A 280 -3.81 11.30 23.47
C MET A 280 -4.07 10.03 22.63
N LEU A 281 -3.41 8.90 22.96
CA LEU A 281 -3.53 7.66 22.18
C LEU A 281 -4.83 6.90 22.45
N LYS A 282 -5.40 7.02 23.65
CA LYS A 282 -6.57 6.24 24.08
C LYS A 282 -7.81 6.41 23.18
N PRO A 283 -8.22 7.63 22.76
CA PRO A 283 -9.36 7.83 21.85
C PRO A 283 -9.14 7.22 20.45
N PHE A 284 -7.90 7.22 19.97
CA PHE A 284 -7.56 6.59 18.71
C PHE A 284 -7.74 5.07 18.78
N VAL A 285 -7.24 4.42 19.85
CA VAL A 285 -7.26 2.96 20.00
C VAL A 285 -8.66 2.45 20.37
N PHE A 286 -9.31 3.06 21.36
CA PHE A 286 -10.56 2.57 21.96
C PHE A 286 -11.71 3.54 21.72
N ARG A 287 -12.35 3.44 20.55
CA ARG A 287 -13.52 4.28 20.19
C ARG A 287 -14.78 3.87 20.97
N ARG A 288 -15.55 4.84 21.43
CA ARG A 288 -16.81 4.59 22.18
C ARG A 288 -17.95 4.06 21.32
N TYR A 289 -17.96 4.33 20.02
CA TYR A 289 -18.99 3.91 19.09
C TYR A 289 -18.52 2.75 18.25
N ILE A 290 -19.40 1.75 18.06
CA ILE A 290 -19.14 0.64 17.14
C ILE A 290 -19.23 1.22 15.73
N ASP A 291 -18.09 1.32 15.09
CA ASP A 291 -17.99 1.67 13.69
C ASP A 291 -18.10 0.35 12.89
N PHE A 292 -19.14 0.20 12.10
CA PHE A 292 -19.33 -0.99 11.25
C PHE A 292 -18.18 -1.17 10.24
N SER A 293 -17.49 -0.08 9.89
CA SER A 293 -16.29 -0.14 9.07
C SER A 293 -15.17 -0.94 9.73
N VAL A 294 -15.06 -0.94 11.07
CA VAL A 294 -14.07 -1.71 11.82
C VAL A 294 -14.27 -3.22 11.64
N ILE A 295 -15.52 -3.70 11.63
CA ILE A 295 -15.81 -5.13 11.40
C ILE A 295 -15.38 -5.53 9.99
N GLN A 296 -15.64 -4.68 9.00
CA GLN A 296 -15.20 -4.94 7.63
C GLN A 296 -13.66 -4.89 7.51
N SER A 297 -13.01 -3.91 8.14
CA SER A 297 -11.54 -3.82 8.18
C SER A 297 -10.91 -5.04 8.86
N LEU A 298 -11.54 -5.57 9.91
CA LEU A 298 -11.07 -6.80 10.58
C LEU A 298 -11.25 -8.03 9.69
N ARG A 299 -12.35 -8.13 8.92
CA ARG A 299 -12.54 -9.18 7.90
C ARG A 299 -11.48 -9.09 6.80
N ASN A 300 -11.19 -7.88 6.32
CA ASN A 300 -10.13 -7.63 5.35
C ASN A 300 -8.75 -8.02 5.91
N MET A 301 -8.46 -7.69 7.16
CA MET A 301 -7.22 -8.06 7.83
C MET A 301 -7.10 -9.58 8.02
N LYS A 302 -8.20 -10.30 8.38
CA LYS A 302 -8.26 -11.77 8.39
C LYS A 302 -7.90 -12.34 7.02
N SER A 303 -8.52 -11.82 5.96
CA SER A 303 -8.29 -12.31 4.60
C SER A 303 -6.83 -12.07 4.16
N MET A 304 -6.21 -10.95 4.53
CA MET A 304 -4.78 -10.68 4.31
C MET A 304 -3.89 -11.67 5.07
N ILE A 305 -4.19 -11.95 6.33
CA ILE A 305 -3.45 -12.94 7.15
C ILE A 305 -3.56 -14.32 6.52
N ALA A 306 -4.76 -14.76 6.14
CA ALA A 306 -4.98 -16.05 5.50
C ALA A 306 -4.23 -16.19 4.16
N ARG A 307 -4.17 -15.11 3.38
CA ARG A 307 -3.39 -15.05 2.12
C ARG A 307 -1.89 -15.18 2.35
N GLU A 308 -1.34 -14.48 3.35
CA GLU A 308 0.07 -14.52 3.70
C GLU A 308 0.50 -15.94 4.11
N VAL A 309 -0.32 -16.63 4.92
CA VAL A 309 -0.12 -18.02 5.35
C VAL A 309 -0.02 -18.96 4.15
N ARG A 310 -0.93 -18.80 3.17
CA ARG A 310 -0.97 -19.64 1.97
C ARG A 310 0.18 -19.34 1.01
N ARG A 311 0.55 -18.04 0.88
CA ARG A 311 1.55 -17.55 -0.08
C ARG A 311 2.97 -18.05 0.21
N ARG A 312 3.31 -18.33 1.50
CA ARG A 312 4.67 -18.66 1.95
C ARG A 312 4.89 -20.14 2.34
N ASP A 313 3.93 -21.03 2.12
CA ASP A 313 3.97 -22.43 2.58
C ASP A 313 4.36 -22.57 4.07
N LEU A 314 3.61 -21.90 4.93
CA LEU A 314 3.90 -21.76 6.36
C LEU A 314 3.35 -22.94 7.19
N ARG A 315 3.22 -24.16 6.60
CA ARG A 315 2.65 -25.34 7.27
C ARG A 315 3.42 -25.72 8.54
N ASN A 316 4.73 -25.50 8.54
CA ASN A 316 5.63 -25.78 9.67
C ASN A 316 5.92 -24.55 10.54
N ASN A 317 5.22 -23.41 10.34
CA ASN A 317 5.43 -22.20 11.11
C ASN A 317 4.39 -22.08 12.23
N ILE A 318 4.83 -22.16 13.49
CA ILE A 318 3.95 -22.16 14.66
C ILE A 318 3.35 -20.79 15.00
N LYS A 319 3.87 -19.71 14.44
CA LYS A 319 3.35 -18.35 14.63
C LYS A 319 2.37 -17.97 13.52
N LEU A 320 2.78 -18.14 12.28
CA LEU A 320 2.06 -17.67 11.10
C LEU A 320 1.19 -18.75 10.44
N GLY A 321 1.40 -20.04 10.76
CA GLY A 321 0.59 -21.15 10.27
C GLY A 321 -0.87 -21.06 10.73
N ALA A 322 -1.75 -21.80 10.06
CA ALA A 322 -3.17 -21.85 10.43
C ALA A 322 -3.34 -22.44 11.82
N GLY A 323 -4.06 -21.75 12.71
CA GLY A 323 -4.16 -22.09 14.12
C GLY A 323 -2.94 -21.70 14.98
N GLY A 324 -2.03 -20.88 14.44
CA GLY A 324 -0.84 -20.41 15.13
C GLY A 324 -1.08 -19.24 16.10
N ILE A 325 0.01 -18.77 16.72
CA ILE A 325 -0.02 -17.72 17.74
C ILE A 325 -0.73 -16.45 17.23
N ARG A 326 -0.52 -16.07 15.98
CA ARG A 326 -1.10 -14.87 15.37
C ARG A 326 -2.63 -14.89 15.31
N GLU A 327 -3.24 -16.06 15.12
CA GLU A 327 -4.71 -16.18 15.13
C GLU A 327 -5.28 -16.00 16.54
N ILE A 328 -4.58 -16.48 17.58
CA ILE A 328 -4.99 -16.26 18.98
C ILE A 328 -4.88 -14.77 19.34
N GLU A 329 -3.79 -14.11 18.95
CA GLU A 329 -3.60 -12.68 19.14
C GLU A 329 -4.72 -11.89 18.44
N PHE A 330 -5.03 -12.26 17.20
CA PHE A 330 -6.06 -11.61 16.40
C PHE A 330 -7.45 -11.72 17.06
N ILE A 331 -7.86 -12.92 17.48
CA ILE A 331 -9.13 -13.14 18.19
C ILE A 331 -9.25 -12.20 19.38
N THR A 332 -8.23 -12.14 20.23
CA THR A 332 -8.25 -11.32 21.44
C THR A 332 -8.33 -9.83 21.12
N GLN A 333 -7.49 -9.35 20.19
CA GLN A 333 -7.43 -7.93 19.84
C GLN A 333 -8.67 -7.44 19.10
N VAL A 334 -9.35 -8.29 18.36
CA VAL A 334 -10.67 -7.96 17.76
C VAL A 334 -11.67 -7.53 18.83
N PHE A 335 -11.80 -8.29 19.91
CA PHE A 335 -12.70 -7.92 21.01
C PHE A 335 -12.26 -6.63 21.71
N GLN A 336 -10.96 -6.40 21.86
CA GLN A 336 -10.42 -5.16 22.40
C GLN A 336 -10.81 -3.94 21.56
N LEU A 337 -10.71 -4.04 20.24
CA LEU A 337 -11.04 -2.95 19.32
C LEU A 337 -12.55 -2.68 19.25
N ILE A 338 -13.37 -3.72 19.30
CA ILE A 338 -14.83 -3.60 19.20
C ILE A 338 -15.47 -3.15 20.51
N ARG A 339 -14.99 -3.65 21.65
CA ARG A 339 -15.63 -3.45 22.96
C ARG A 339 -14.81 -2.60 23.93
N GLY A 340 -13.48 -2.46 23.73
CA GLY A 340 -12.60 -1.77 24.67
C GLY A 340 -12.93 -0.31 24.94
N GLY A 341 -13.67 0.35 24.03
CA GLY A 341 -14.15 1.72 24.25
C GLY A 341 -15.26 1.82 25.33
N ARG A 342 -15.99 0.73 25.56
CA ARG A 342 -17.06 0.62 26.57
C ARG A 342 -16.66 -0.20 27.79
N GLU A 343 -15.77 -1.18 27.61
CA GLU A 343 -15.33 -2.14 28.62
C GLU A 343 -13.86 -1.90 28.99
N PRO A 344 -13.56 -1.11 30.04
CA PRO A 344 -12.20 -0.81 30.44
C PRO A 344 -11.34 -2.05 30.75
N ALA A 345 -11.96 -3.16 31.18
CA ALA A 345 -11.28 -4.42 31.43
C ALA A 345 -10.61 -5.02 30.18
N LEU A 346 -11.09 -4.67 29.00
CA LEU A 346 -10.53 -5.09 27.71
C LEU A 346 -9.40 -4.17 27.21
N GLN A 347 -9.06 -3.09 27.93
CA GLN A 347 -7.95 -2.19 27.57
C GLN A 347 -6.59 -2.68 28.04
N GLY A 348 -6.52 -3.91 28.59
CA GLY A 348 -5.27 -4.58 28.94
C GLY A 348 -4.38 -4.85 27.73
N ARG A 349 -3.07 -5.01 27.92
CA ARG A 349 -2.10 -5.25 26.86
C ARG A 349 -1.71 -6.71 26.70
N SER A 350 -1.67 -7.44 27.83
CA SER A 350 -1.31 -8.86 27.87
C SER A 350 -2.49 -9.74 27.43
N LEU A 351 -2.21 -10.73 26.57
CA LEU A 351 -3.22 -11.56 25.92
C LEU A 351 -4.03 -12.41 26.90
N LEU A 352 -3.37 -13.16 27.77
CA LEU A 352 -4.06 -14.14 28.65
C LEU A 352 -5.05 -13.49 29.63
N PRO A 353 -4.71 -12.40 30.36
CA PRO A 353 -5.68 -11.69 31.18
C PRO A 353 -6.85 -11.12 30.37
N THR A 354 -6.55 -10.54 29.22
CA THR A 354 -7.58 -9.99 28.34
C THR A 354 -8.54 -11.08 27.84
N LEU A 355 -8.01 -12.24 27.44
CA LEU A 355 -8.81 -13.37 26.98
C LEU A 355 -9.73 -13.89 28.09
N GLN A 356 -9.30 -13.90 29.35
CA GLN A 356 -10.15 -14.23 30.49
C GLN A 356 -11.28 -13.22 30.68
N HIS A 357 -11.01 -11.90 30.52
CA HIS A 357 -12.05 -10.87 30.56
C HIS A 357 -13.05 -11.01 29.42
N VAL A 358 -12.60 -11.38 28.21
CA VAL A 358 -13.48 -11.69 27.08
C VAL A 358 -14.44 -12.82 27.42
N GLY A 359 -13.95 -13.88 28.09
CA GLY A 359 -14.78 -14.97 28.57
C GLY A 359 -15.76 -14.55 29.69
N ALA A 360 -15.30 -13.75 30.65
CA ALA A 360 -16.14 -13.24 31.74
C ALA A 360 -17.30 -12.35 31.24
N LEU A 361 -17.10 -11.65 30.11
CA LEU A 361 -18.15 -10.87 29.44
C LEU A 361 -19.08 -11.74 28.56
N GLY A 362 -18.89 -13.05 28.50
CA GLY A 362 -19.70 -13.97 27.70
C GLY A 362 -19.52 -13.84 26.19
N LEU A 363 -18.42 -13.21 25.74
CA LEU A 363 -18.11 -13.02 24.31
C LEU A 363 -17.47 -14.27 23.69
N LEU A 364 -16.87 -15.12 24.53
CA LEU A 364 -16.37 -16.45 24.22
C LEU A 364 -16.91 -17.44 25.27
N THR A 365 -17.11 -18.69 24.87
CA THR A 365 -17.44 -19.76 25.82
C THR A 365 -16.26 -20.11 26.70
N ALA A 366 -16.50 -20.64 27.89
CA ALA A 366 -15.44 -21.09 28.80
C ALA A 366 -14.50 -22.14 28.14
N GLN A 367 -15.04 -23.00 27.27
CA GLN A 367 -14.25 -23.97 26.52
C GLN A 367 -13.34 -23.30 25.50
N GLN A 368 -13.83 -22.31 24.73
CA GLN A 368 -13.03 -21.55 23.78
C GLN A 368 -11.89 -20.81 24.46
N VAL A 369 -12.15 -20.15 25.62
CA VAL A 369 -11.12 -19.47 26.41
C VAL A 369 -10.08 -20.46 26.92
N HIS A 370 -10.49 -21.64 27.39
CA HIS A 370 -9.59 -22.70 27.84
C HIS A 370 -8.70 -23.19 26.68
N ASP A 371 -9.29 -23.51 25.53
CA ASP A 371 -8.59 -24.02 24.36
C ASP A 371 -7.56 -23.00 23.84
N LEU A 372 -7.96 -21.74 23.69
CA LEU A 372 -7.06 -20.66 23.25
C LEU A 372 -5.92 -20.40 24.25
N SER A 373 -6.24 -20.36 25.56
CA SER A 373 -5.24 -20.13 26.61
C SER A 373 -4.21 -21.26 26.69
N THR A 374 -4.67 -22.51 26.57
CA THR A 374 -3.82 -23.70 26.64
C THR A 374 -2.94 -23.79 25.37
N ALA A 375 -3.52 -23.56 24.20
CA ALA A 375 -2.79 -23.51 22.94
C ALA A 375 -1.75 -22.37 22.94
N TYR A 376 -2.09 -21.20 23.46
CA TYR A 376 -1.17 -20.07 23.55
C TYR A 376 0.05 -20.40 24.39
N ARG A 377 -0.14 -20.94 25.61
CA ARG A 377 0.98 -21.35 26.48
C ARG A 377 1.85 -22.39 25.84
N PHE A 378 1.24 -23.39 25.21
CA PHE A 378 1.96 -24.45 24.51
C PHE A 378 2.81 -23.91 23.36
N LEU A 379 2.20 -23.13 22.47
CA LEU A 379 2.88 -22.56 21.30
C LEU A 379 4.00 -21.58 21.71
N ARG A 380 3.76 -20.74 22.73
CA ARG A 380 4.74 -19.77 23.23
C ARG A 380 5.94 -20.45 23.88
N ARG A 381 5.71 -21.53 24.63
CA ARG A 381 6.79 -22.32 25.20
C ARG A 381 7.62 -23.01 24.12
N LEU A 382 6.95 -23.59 23.14
CA LEU A 382 7.62 -24.22 21.99
C LEU A 382 8.46 -23.21 21.21
N GLU A 383 7.92 -22.00 20.94
CA GLU A 383 8.63 -20.90 20.27
C GLU A 383 9.89 -20.48 21.03
N ASN A 384 9.79 -20.32 22.36
CA ASN A 384 10.92 -19.94 23.18
C ASN A 384 12.01 -21.02 23.24
N LEU A 385 11.64 -22.29 23.38
CA LEU A 385 12.62 -23.39 23.37
C LEU A 385 13.33 -23.48 22.02
N LEU A 386 12.59 -23.34 20.92
CA LEU A 386 13.15 -23.33 19.57
C LEU A 386 14.17 -22.20 19.39
N GLN A 387 13.88 -21.01 19.88
CA GLN A 387 14.78 -19.85 19.79
C GLN A 387 15.98 -19.93 20.76
N ALA A 388 15.79 -20.56 21.92
CA ALA A 388 16.86 -20.73 22.90
C ALA A 388 17.94 -21.75 22.50
N ILE A 389 17.74 -22.51 21.43
CA ILE A 389 18.77 -23.43 20.91
C ILE A 389 20.02 -22.64 20.54
N ALA A 390 19.90 -21.54 19.78
CA ALA A 390 21.03 -20.79 19.23
C ALA A 390 20.83 -19.26 19.22
N ASP A 391 19.91 -18.71 20.00
CA ASP A 391 19.48 -17.28 19.96
C ASP A 391 19.10 -16.82 18.55
N GLU A 392 18.38 -17.66 17.82
CA GLU A 392 17.92 -17.37 16.47
C GLU A 392 16.43 -17.03 16.42
N GLN A 393 16.08 -16.02 15.63
CA GLN A 393 14.69 -15.64 15.40
C GLN A 393 14.04 -16.60 14.40
N THR A 394 13.57 -17.73 14.88
CA THR A 394 12.85 -18.74 14.08
C THR A 394 11.53 -19.13 14.71
N GLN A 395 10.55 -19.44 13.86
CA GLN A 395 9.25 -19.99 14.23
C GLN A 395 8.93 -21.23 13.38
N THR A 396 9.87 -21.67 12.57
CA THR A 396 9.72 -22.84 11.70
C THR A 396 10.29 -24.05 12.41
N LEU A 397 9.52 -25.12 12.46
CA LEU A 397 9.93 -26.38 13.06
C LEU A 397 11.17 -26.94 12.36
N PRO A 398 12.14 -27.50 13.12
CA PRO A 398 13.38 -28.02 12.55
C PRO A 398 13.16 -29.30 11.74
N GLY A 399 13.97 -29.51 10.70
CA GLY A 399 13.99 -30.73 9.91
C GLY A 399 14.97 -31.78 10.37
N ASP A 400 15.93 -31.44 11.23
CA ASP A 400 16.98 -32.33 11.71
C ASP A 400 16.59 -33.05 13.02
N ALA A 401 17.08 -34.28 13.17
CA ALA A 401 16.71 -35.18 14.26
C ALA A 401 17.15 -34.68 15.65
N LEU A 402 18.29 -33.95 15.74
CA LEU A 402 18.79 -33.44 17.02
C LEU A 402 17.87 -32.36 17.58
N ASN A 403 17.53 -31.34 16.77
CA ASN A 403 16.68 -30.25 17.22
C ASN A 403 15.22 -30.71 17.41
N GLN A 404 14.73 -31.68 16.61
CA GLN A 404 13.44 -32.33 16.84
C GLN A 404 13.40 -33.01 18.22
N GLN A 405 14.43 -33.73 18.58
CA GLN A 405 14.51 -34.42 19.89
C GLN A 405 14.69 -33.44 21.06
N ARG A 406 15.44 -32.34 20.85
CA ARG A 406 15.55 -31.22 21.82
C ARG A 406 14.18 -30.65 22.15
N LEU A 407 13.40 -30.34 21.13
CA LEU A 407 12.05 -29.77 21.31
C LEU A 407 11.09 -30.78 21.94
N ALA A 408 11.09 -32.04 21.51
CA ALA A 408 10.24 -33.06 22.09
C ALA A 408 10.53 -33.22 23.59
N TRP A 409 11.79 -33.42 23.96
CA TRP A 409 12.19 -33.59 25.37
C TRP A 409 11.94 -32.31 26.19
N GLY A 410 12.30 -31.13 25.67
CA GLY A 410 12.09 -29.85 26.36
C GLY A 410 10.61 -29.50 26.57
N MET A 411 9.72 -29.99 25.69
CA MET A 411 8.27 -29.89 25.85
C MET A 411 7.66 -31.00 26.73
N GLY A 412 8.45 -31.99 27.16
CA GLY A 412 8.02 -33.11 28.00
C GLY A 412 7.41 -34.29 27.25
N PHE A 413 7.73 -34.43 25.97
CA PHE A 413 7.30 -35.56 25.13
C PHE A 413 8.43 -36.56 24.91
N GLU A 414 8.07 -37.83 24.85
CA GLU A 414 9.01 -38.91 24.63
C GLU A 414 9.60 -38.93 23.20
N HIS A 415 8.75 -38.63 22.22
CA HIS A 415 9.12 -38.64 20.80
C HIS A 415 8.56 -37.44 20.04
N TRP A 416 9.23 -37.10 18.93
CA TRP A 416 8.83 -35.99 18.04
C TRP A 416 7.39 -36.08 17.53
N ASP A 417 6.96 -37.30 17.14
CA ASP A 417 5.61 -37.51 16.61
C ASP A 417 4.51 -37.23 17.66
N ALA A 418 4.78 -37.50 18.93
CA ALA A 418 3.86 -37.18 20.01
C ALA A 418 3.73 -35.66 20.24
N LEU A 419 4.85 -34.92 20.18
CA LEU A 419 4.86 -33.45 20.20
C LEU A 419 4.09 -32.89 19.00
N GLN A 420 4.37 -33.39 17.80
CA GLN A 420 3.73 -32.94 16.56
C GLN A 420 2.21 -33.20 16.57
N SER A 421 1.78 -34.35 17.08
CA SER A 421 0.35 -34.67 17.22
C SER A 421 -0.35 -33.68 18.17
N MET A 422 0.25 -33.36 19.30
CA MET A 422 -0.28 -32.39 20.26
C MET A 422 -0.30 -30.99 19.67
N LEU A 423 0.75 -30.58 18.96
CA LEU A 423 0.81 -29.30 18.24
C LEU A 423 -0.33 -29.15 17.26
N ILE A 424 -0.54 -30.16 16.40
CA ILE A 424 -1.65 -30.17 15.43
C ILE A 424 -3.01 -30.08 16.13
N GLN A 425 -3.18 -30.76 17.26
CA GLN A 425 -4.41 -30.69 18.05
C GLN A 425 -4.69 -29.25 18.56
N HIS A 426 -3.68 -28.59 19.12
CA HIS A 426 -3.81 -27.19 19.59
C HIS A 426 -4.10 -26.25 18.42
N MET A 427 -3.36 -26.36 17.32
CA MET A 427 -3.57 -25.51 16.15
C MET A 427 -4.97 -25.70 15.54
N ARG A 428 -5.49 -26.94 15.50
CA ARG A 428 -6.86 -27.20 15.05
C ARG A 428 -7.91 -26.62 16.00
N ALA A 429 -7.68 -26.64 17.30
CA ALA A 429 -8.59 -26.03 18.27
C ALA A 429 -8.67 -24.51 18.10
N VAL A 430 -7.52 -23.85 17.94
CA VAL A 430 -7.45 -22.41 17.64
C VAL A 430 -8.15 -22.07 16.34
N ARG A 431 -7.87 -22.85 15.29
CA ARG A 431 -8.45 -22.63 13.95
C ARG A 431 -9.98 -22.70 13.97
N ARG A 432 -10.56 -23.67 14.67
CA ARG A 432 -12.02 -23.77 14.84
C ARG A 432 -12.59 -22.49 15.47
N VAL A 433 -12.03 -22.01 16.58
CA VAL A 433 -12.51 -20.78 17.23
C VAL A 433 -12.36 -19.57 16.31
N PHE A 434 -11.26 -19.51 15.56
CA PHE A 434 -11.02 -18.42 14.60
C PHE A 434 -12.06 -18.41 13.48
N ASP A 435 -12.38 -19.57 12.92
CA ASP A 435 -13.38 -19.70 11.84
C ASP A 435 -14.81 -19.47 12.35
N ASP A 436 -15.14 -19.96 13.56
CA ASP A 436 -16.47 -19.73 14.18
C ASP A 436 -16.75 -18.25 14.45
N LEU A 437 -15.76 -17.49 14.89
CA LEU A 437 -15.94 -16.08 15.27
C LEU A 437 -16.02 -15.12 14.07
N ILE A 438 -15.33 -15.46 13.00
CA ILE A 438 -15.18 -14.60 11.84
C ILE A 438 -15.72 -15.35 10.62
N GLY A 439 -16.72 -16.19 10.81
CA GLY A 439 -17.33 -16.97 9.74
C GLY A 439 -17.68 -16.07 8.55
N ASP A 440 -17.16 -16.42 7.41
CA ASP A 440 -17.78 -16.04 6.17
C ASP A 440 -19.03 -16.89 6.04
N ASP A 441 -20.20 -16.28 5.76
CA ASP A 441 -21.30 -16.95 5.09
C ASP A 441 -20.86 -17.26 3.63
N ALA A 442 -19.71 -17.94 3.48
CA ALA A 442 -19.34 -18.56 2.23
C ALA A 442 -19.93 -19.97 2.26
N PRO A 443 -20.72 -20.35 1.28
CA PRO A 443 -21.28 -21.69 1.22
C PRO A 443 -20.14 -22.71 1.24
N ASP A 444 -20.33 -23.75 2.02
CA ASP A 444 -19.42 -24.87 2.21
C ASP A 444 -18.77 -25.32 0.89
N ASN A 445 -17.46 -25.37 0.91
CA ASN A 445 -16.61 -25.96 -0.15
C ASN A 445 -16.79 -27.49 -0.25
N HIS A 446 -18.00 -27.93 -0.60
CA HIS A 446 -18.30 -29.33 -0.93
C HIS A 446 -18.91 -29.50 -2.32
N ASP A 447 -18.38 -28.77 -3.33
CA ASP A 447 -18.70 -29.02 -4.74
C ASP A 447 -17.42 -29.32 -5.54
N ILE A 448 -16.77 -30.43 -5.18
CA ILE A 448 -15.72 -31.06 -6.00
C ILE A 448 -16.27 -31.85 -7.23
N PRO A 449 -17.56 -32.22 -7.38
CA PRO A 449 -18.02 -33.02 -8.54
C PRO A 449 -18.10 -32.25 -9.86
N GLU A 450 -18.37 -30.92 -9.87
CA GLU A 450 -18.56 -30.23 -11.15
C GLU A 450 -17.25 -29.94 -11.90
N HIS A 451 -16.19 -29.60 -11.20
CA HIS A 451 -14.90 -29.27 -11.85
C HIS A 451 -14.18 -30.50 -12.39
N SER A 452 -14.43 -31.72 -11.85
CA SER A 452 -13.85 -32.95 -12.37
C SER A 452 -14.28 -33.22 -13.80
N ARG A 453 -15.43 -32.71 -14.25
CA ARG A 453 -15.92 -32.86 -15.64
C ARG A 453 -15.05 -32.11 -16.65
N TYR A 454 -14.46 -30.99 -16.26
CA TYR A 454 -13.59 -30.19 -17.14
C TYR A 454 -12.11 -30.60 -17.09
N SER A 455 -11.76 -31.57 -16.24
CA SER A 455 -10.41 -32.14 -16.21
C SER A 455 -10.04 -32.84 -17.49
N SER A 456 -10.97 -33.62 -18.08
CA SER A 456 -10.78 -34.25 -19.41
C SER A 456 -10.57 -33.19 -20.49
N LEU A 457 -11.29 -32.07 -20.44
CA LEU A 457 -11.14 -30.98 -21.41
C LEU A 457 -9.73 -30.33 -21.35
N TRP A 458 -9.09 -30.33 -20.17
CA TRP A 458 -7.72 -29.83 -20.02
C TRP A 458 -6.67 -30.84 -20.47
N HIS A 459 -6.84 -32.10 -20.15
CA HIS A 459 -5.79 -33.14 -20.38
C HIS A 459 -5.90 -33.82 -21.75
N ASP A 460 -7.10 -33.97 -22.29
CA ASP A 460 -7.35 -34.72 -23.51
C ASP A 460 -7.70 -33.81 -24.69
N THR A 461 -7.67 -34.34 -25.90
CA THR A 461 -8.21 -33.67 -27.09
C THR A 461 -9.54 -34.33 -27.41
N LEU A 462 -10.62 -33.63 -27.01
CA LEU A 462 -11.99 -34.13 -27.15
C LEU A 462 -12.57 -33.79 -28.53
N ASP A 463 -13.39 -34.66 -29.07
CA ASP A 463 -14.19 -34.36 -30.27
C ASP A 463 -15.51 -33.65 -29.91
N ASP A 464 -16.30 -33.23 -30.93
CA ASP A 464 -17.55 -32.53 -30.70
C ASP A 464 -18.59 -33.39 -29.98
N GLY A 465 -18.58 -34.70 -30.18
CA GLY A 465 -19.48 -35.62 -29.49
C GLY A 465 -19.22 -35.74 -28.00
N GLU A 466 -17.96 -35.59 -27.60
CA GLU A 466 -17.51 -35.61 -26.20
C GLU A 466 -17.66 -34.23 -25.55
N LEU A 467 -17.50 -33.14 -26.32
CA LEU A 467 -17.64 -31.74 -25.86
C LEU A 467 -19.11 -31.29 -25.68
N ALA A 468 -20.01 -31.75 -26.55
CA ALA A 468 -21.40 -31.37 -26.55
C ALA A 468 -22.14 -31.62 -25.21
N PRO A 469 -21.92 -32.76 -24.52
CA PRO A 469 -22.51 -33.02 -23.22
C PRO A 469 -21.97 -32.08 -22.10
N LEU A 470 -20.72 -31.64 -22.24
CA LEU A 470 -20.08 -30.72 -21.26
C LEU A 470 -20.52 -29.28 -21.47
N THR A 471 -20.84 -28.92 -22.71
CA THR A 471 -21.13 -27.53 -23.10
C THR A 471 -22.37 -27.46 -24.02
N PRO A 472 -23.56 -27.91 -23.55
CA PRO A 472 -24.75 -28.08 -24.40
C PRO A 472 -25.30 -26.79 -24.98
N HIS A 473 -24.99 -25.64 -24.39
CA HIS A 473 -25.40 -24.31 -24.82
C HIS A 473 -24.47 -23.65 -25.84
N LEU A 474 -23.28 -24.25 -26.09
CA LEU A 474 -22.36 -23.77 -27.10
C LEU A 474 -22.65 -24.37 -28.48
N THR A 475 -22.43 -23.57 -29.54
CA THR A 475 -22.53 -24.08 -30.90
C THR A 475 -21.32 -24.91 -31.27
N GLU A 476 -21.46 -25.84 -32.21
CA GLU A 476 -20.36 -26.70 -32.70
C GLU A 476 -19.14 -25.87 -33.11
N THR A 477 -19.36 -24.78 -33.84
CA THR A 477 -18.27 -23.90 -34.29
C THR A 477 -17.51 -23.27 -33.12
N VAL A 478 -18.18 -22.90 -31.99
CA VAL A 478 -17.55 -22.35 -30.79
C VAL A 478 -16.76 -23.44 -30.05
N ARG A 479 -17.31 -24.68 -29.97
CA ARG A 479 -16.63 -25.81 -29.35
C ARG A 479 -15.35 -26.20 -30.08
N GLU A 480 -15.39 -26.26 -31.43
CA GLU A 480 -14.20 -26.51 -32.23
C GLU A 480 -13.09 -25.47 -32.02
N ARG A 481 -13.47 -24.19 -32.00
CA ARG A 481 -12.52 -23.09 -31.76
C ARG A 481 -11.97 -23.15 -30.33
N LEU A 482 -12.82 -23.38 -29.35
CA LEU A 482 -12.42 -23.53 -27.96
C LEU A 482 -11.36 -24.61 -27.78
N MET A 483 -11.61 -25.80 -28.36
CA MET A 483 -10.65 -26.93 -28.31
C MET A 483 -9.33 -26.56 -28.98
N ARG A 484 -9.38 -25.84 -30.09
CA ARG A 484 -8.17 -25.33 -30.75
C ARG A 484 -7.34 -24.45 -29.85
N VAL A 485 -7.97 -23.48 -29.20
CA VAL A 485 -7.31 -22.55 -28.25
C VAL A 485 -6.69 -23.32 -27.08
N ILE A 486 -7.38 -24.34 -26.55
CA ILE A 486 -6.87 -25.17 -25.46
C ILE A 486 -5.62 -25.95 -25.91
N VAL A 487 -5.66 -26.56 -27.10
CA VAL A 487 -4.53 -27.32 -27.66
C VAL A 487 -3.33 -26.44 -27.93
N GLU A 488 -3.54 -25.27 -28.52
CA GLU A 488 -2.49 -24.25 -28.73
C GLU A 488 -1.88 -23.78 -27.41
N PHE A 489 -2.70 -23.51 -26.43
CA PHE A 489 -2.24 -23.08 -25.09
C PHE A 489 -1.42 -24.18 -24.41
N ARG A 490 -1.88 -25.48 -24.43
CA ARG A 490 -1.10 -26.61 -23.90
C ARG A 490 0.26 -26.74 -24.58
N HIS A 491 0.29 -26.57 -25.91
CA HIS A 491 1.53 -26.63 -26.69
C HIS A 491 2.50 -25.50 -26.28
N ASP A 492 2.01 -24.30 -26.07
CA ASP A 492 2.85 -23.14 -25.66
C ASP A 492 3.32 -23.29 -24.21
N VAL A 493 2.49 -23.81 -23.32
CA VAL A 493 2.87 -24.16 -21.94
C VAL A 493 3.97 -25.24 -21.92
N ALA A 494 3.88 -26.23 -22.79
CA ALA A 494 4.88 -27.29 -22.88
C ALA A 494 6.28 -26.79 -23.30
N LYS A 495 6.37 -25.69 -24.03
CA LYS A 495 7.64 -25.04 -24.42
C LYS A 495 8.31 -24.30 -23.27
N ARG A 496 7.63 -24.07 -22.15
CA ARG A 496 8.13 -23.26 -21.04
C ARG A 496 8.65 -24.13 -19.90
N THR A 497 9.71 -23.67 -19.24
CA THR A 497 10.23 -24.35 -18.05
C THR A 497 9.38 -23.98 -16.84
N ILE A 498 8.53 -24.90 -16.42
CA ILE A 498 7.66 -24.77 -15.27
C ILE A 498 8.10 -25.79 -14.22
N GLY A 499 8.32 -25.35 -12.98
CA GLY A 499 8.65 -26.27 -11.89
C GLY A 499 7.51 -27.25 -11.60
N PRO A 500 7.78 -28.42 -10.98
CA PRO A 500 6.77 -29.43 -10.70
C PRO A 500 5.53 -28.87 -9.98
N ARG A 501 5.73 -28.05 -8.94
CA ARG A 501 4.66 -27.41 -8.19
C ARG A 501 3.81 -26.46 -9.06
N GLY A 502 4.46 -25.68 -9.93
CA GLY A 502 3.75 -24.78 -10.84
C GLY A 502 2.88 -25.55 -11.83
N ARG A 503 3.33 -26.73 -12.27
CA ARG A 503 2.56 -27.63 -13.14
C ARG A 503 1.36 -28.23 -12.42
N ASP A 504 1.56 -28.74 -11.21
CA ASP A 504 0.47 -29.28 -10.39
C ASP A 504 -0.62 -28.25 -10.09
N VAL A 505 -0.23 -27.01 -9.80
CA VAL A 505 -1.16 -25.89 -9.57
C VAL A 505 -1.90 -25.52 -10.85
N LEU A 506 -1.21 -25.47 -12.00
CA LEU A 506 -1.82 -25.17 -13.29
C LEU A 506 -2.85 -26.26 -13.67
N ASP A 507 -2.51 -27.54 -13.49
CA ASP A 507 -3.39 -28.66 -13.80
C ASP A 507 -4.66 -28.67 -12.92
N GLN A 508 -4.59 -28.12 -11.70
CA GLN A 508 -5.76 -27.91 -10.84
C GLN A 508 -6.54 -26.66 -11.19
N LEU A 509 -5.86 -25.57 -11.58
CA LEU A 509 -6.49 -24.29 -11.94
C LEU A 509 -7.28 -24.37 -13.24
N MET A 510 -6.74 -25.05 -14.25
CA MET A 510 -7.33 -25.07 -15.60
C MET A 510 -8.75 -25.65 -15.65
N PRO A 511 -9.09 -26.76 -14.98
CA PRO A 511 -10.47 -27.24 -14.91
C PRO A 511 -11.44 -26.23 -14.30
N CYS A 512 -10.99 -25.50 -13.25
CA CYS A 512 -11.79 -24.45 -12.61
C CYS A 512 -12.02 -23.25 -13.55
N LEU A 513 -10.96 -22.81 -14.24
CA LEU A 513 -11.03 -21.73 -15.22
C LEU A 513 -11.91 -22.11 -16.41
N LEU A 514 -11.75 -23.32 -16.95
CA LEU A 514 -12.55 -23.81 -18.07
C LEU A 514 -14.04 -23.93 -17.72
N SER A 515 -14.37 -24.31 -16.48
CA SER A 515 -15.75 -24.30 -16.00
C SER A 515 -16.37 -22.89 -16.07
N GLU A 516 -15.66 -21.87 -15.58
CA GLU A 516 -16.12 -20.47 -15.63
C GLU A 516 -16.19 -19.92 -17.07
N VAL A 517 -15.23 -20.29 -17.92
CA VAL A 517 -15.19 -19.87 -19.33
C VAL A 517 -16.31 -20.54 -20.12
N CYS A 518 -16.47 -21.85 -19.98
CA CYS A 518 -17.50 -22.61 -20.70
C CYS A 518 -18.94 -22.25 -20.30
N ALA A 519 -19.13 -21.57 -19.17
CA ALA A 519 -20.43 -21.00 -18.80
C ALA A 519 -20.84 -19.80 -19.69
N ARG A 520 -19.94 -19.28 -20.54
CA ARG A 520 -20.17 -18.14 -21.43
C ARG A 520 -20.46 -18.60 -22.87
N GLN A 521 -21.32 -17.86 -23.59
CA GLN A 521 -21.64 -18.19 -24.97
C GLN A 521 -20.46 -18.05 -25.94
N GLU A 522 -19.53 -17.13 -25.65
CA GLU A 522 -18.32 -16.85 -26.44
C GLU A 522 -17.06 -17.42 -25.76
N ALA A 523 -17.15 -18.67 -25.29
CA ALA A 523 -16.10 -19.34 -24.54
C ALA A 523 -14.74 -19.35 -25.25
N ASP A 524 -14.71 -19.57 -26.57
CA ASP A 524 -13.52 -19.53 -27.41
C ASP A 524 -12.82 -18.18 -27.37
N THR A 525 -13.60 -17.10 -27.52
CA THR A 525 -13.11 -15.72 -27.48
C THR A 525 -12.61 -15.33 -26.10
N VAL A 526 -13.34 -15.71 -25.04
CA VAL A 526 -12.94 -15.44 -23.66
C VAL A 526 -11.64 -16.14 -23.32
N LEU A 527 -11.50 -17.43 -23.64
CA LEU A 527 -10.26 -18.16 -23.39
C LEU A 527 -9.09 -17.58 -24.20
N SER A 528 -9.31 -17.22 -25.45
CA SER A 528 -8.29 -16.57 -26.30
C SER A 528 -7.77 -15.26 -25.68
N ARG A 529 -8.64 -14.46 -25.04
CA ARG A 529 -8.27 -13.23 -24.32
C ARG A 529 -7.48 -13.50 -23.03
N LEU A 530 -7.79 -14.61 -22.35
CA LEU A 530 -7.09 -15.04 -21.13
C LEU A 530 -5.71 -15.66 -21.39
N THR A 531 -5.52 -16.30 -22.55
CA THR A 531 -4.28 -17.01 -22.90
C THR A 531 -3.01 -16.16 -22.74
N PRO A 532 -2.92 -14.90 -23.19
CA PRO A 532 -1.72 -14.08 -23.01
C PRO A 532 -1.37 -13.84 -21.54
N LEU A 533 -2.37 -13.60 -20.69
CA LEU A 533 -2.19 -13.47 -19.25
C LEU A 533 -1.65 -14.78 -18.64
N LEU A 534 -2.32 -15.88 -18.92
CA LEU A 534 -1.93 -17.19 -18.40
C LEU A 534 -0.50 -17.54 -18.80
N LEU A 535 -0.13 -17.32 -20.06
CA LEU A 535 1.26 -17.49 -20.53
C LEU A 535 2.23 -16.55 -19.82
N GLY A 536 1.83 -15.34 -19.48
CA GLY A 536 2.65 -14.38 -18.72
C GLY A 536 2.92 -14.79 -17.28
N ILE A 537 1.98 -15.52 -16.65
CA ILE A 537 2.09 -15.92 -15.23
C ILE A 537 2.44 -17.40 -15.02
N VAL A 538 2.44 -18.24 -16.06
CA VAL A 538 2.62 -19.69 -15.94
C VAL A 538 3.93 -20.12 -15.26
N THR A 539 4.98 -19.30 -15.36
CA THR A 539 6.27 -19.51 -14.67
C THR A 539 6.31 -18.93 -13.25
N ARG A 540 5.25 -18.24 -12.83
CA ARG A 540 5.13 -17.57 -11.54
C ARG A 540 4.03 -18.25 -10.71
N THR A 541 4.40 -19.32 -10.03
CA THR A 541 3.47 -20.19 -9.28
C THR A 541 2.54 -19.42 -8.33
N THR A 542 3.00 -18.33 -7.73
CA THR A 542 2.20 -17.49 -6.81
C THR A 542 0.94 -16.90 -7.44
N TYR A 543 0.97 -16.49 -8.71
CA TYR A 543 -0.22 -16.00 -9.39
C TYR A 543 -1.20 -17.10 -9.77
N LEU A 544 -0.67 -18.29 -10.13
CA LEU A 544 -1.52 -19.47 -10.37
C LEU A 544 -2.22 -19.91 -9.09
N GLU A 545 -1.50 -19.93 -7.96
CA GLU A 545 -2.06 -20.23 -6.63
C GLU A 545 -3.12 -19.21 -6.22
N LEU A 546 -2.87 -17.91 -6.44
CA LEU A 546 -3.85 -16.85 -6.17
C LEU A 546 -5.18 -17.11 -6.89
N LEU A 547 -5.12 -17.47 -8.18
CA LEU A 547 -6.32 -17.74 -8.98
C LEU A 547 -7.00 -19.05 -8.58
N LEU A 548 -6.23 -20.09 -8.22
CA LEU A 548 -6.75 -21.38 -7.78
C LEU A 548 -7.47 -21.25 -6.42
N GLU A 549 -6.88 -20.52 -5.50
CA GLU A 549 -7.38 -20.39 -4.12
C GLU A 549 -8.53 -19.38 -3.98
N SER A 550 -8.54 -18.34 -4.82
CA SER A 550 -9.59 -17.33 -4.81
C SER A 550 -10.55 -17.54 -5.99
N ARG A 551 -11.60 -18.33 -5.75
CA ARG A 551 -12.66 -18.52 -6.75
C ARG A 551 -13.35 -17.21 -7.14
N ALA A 552 -13.48 -16.29 -6.18
CA ALA A 552 -14.00 -14.95 -6.44
C ALA A 552 -13.12 -14.18 -7.44
N ALA A 553 -11.78 -14.18 -7.24
CA ALA A 553 -10.86 -13.52 -8.18
C ALA A 553 -10.89 -14.18 -9.56
N LEU A 554 -10.96 -15.51 -9.63
CA LEU A 554 -11.07 -16.24 -10.89
C LEU A 554 -12.36 -15.87 -11.65
N SER A 555 -13.50 -15.85 -10.97
CA SER A 555 -14.78 -15.47 -11.58
C SER A 555 -14.77 -13.99 -12.04
N GLN A 556 -14.19 -13.07 -11.25
CA GLN A 556 -14.02 -11.68 -11.67
C GLN A 556 -13.08 -11.55 -12.88
N LEU A 557 -11.98 -12.30 -12.90
CA LEU A 557 -11.06 -12.35 -14.03
C LEU A 557 -11.79 -12.74 -15.31
N VAL A 558 -12.50 -13.86 -15.29
CA VAL A 558 -13.25 -14.35 -16.44
C VAL A 558 -14.34 -13.36 -16.86
N ARG A 559 -15.06 -12.76 -15.89
CA ARG A 559 -16.09 -11.74 -16.14
C ARG A 559 -15.54 -10.52 -16.85
N LEU A 560 -14.46 -9.95 -16.36
CA LEU A 560 -13.85 -8.74 -16.91
C LEU A 560 -13.23 -8.99 -18.28
N CYS A 561 -12.50 -10.11 -18.47
CA CYS A 561 -11.91 -10.46 -19.75
C CYS A 561 -12.97 -10.83 -20.82
N ALA A 562 -14.10 -11.41 -20.39
CA ALA A 562 -15.24 -11.62 -21.30
C ALA A 562 -15.82 -10.30 -21.78
N ALA A 563 -15.98 -9.33 -20.88
CA ALA A 563 -16.59 -8.04 -21.17
C ALA A 563 -15.65 -7.08 -21.94
N SER A 564 -14.33 -7.14 -21.71
CA SER A 564 -13.40 -6.15 -22.27
C SER A 564 -12.05 -6.76 -22.68
N PRO A 565 -11.72 -6.74 -23.99
CA PRO A 565 -10.37 -7.04 -24.48
C PRO A 565 -9.31 -6.08 -23.89
N MET A 566 -9.63 -4.79 -23.72
CA MET A 566 -8.72 -3.81 -23.15
C MET A 566 -8.28 -4.23 -21.74
N VAL A 567 -9.23 -4.65 -20.88
CA VAL A 567 -8.92 -5.12 -19.54
C VAL A 567 -8.10 -6.42 -19.60
N ALA A 568 -8.43 -7.34 -20.51
CA ALA A 568 -7.65 -8.57 -20.71
C ALA A 568 -6.21 -8.26 -21.14
N SER A 569 -6.02 -7.34 -22.09
CA SER A 569 -4.70 -6.87 -22.53
C SER A 569 -3.92 -6.18 -21.40
N GLN A 570 -4.59 -5.38 -20.57
CA GLN A 570 -3.99 -4.70 -19.43
C GLN A 570 -3.53 -5.70 -18.35
N LEU A 571 -4.35 -6.66 -17.98
CA LEU A 571 -4.01 -7.73 -17.03
C LEU A 571 -2.87 -8.62 -17.56
N ALA A 572 -2.88 -8.94 -18.85
CA ALA A 572 -1.80 -9.70 -19.46
C ALA A 572 -0.44 -8.96 -19.42
N ARG A 573 -0.47 -7.66 -19.63
CA ARG A 573 0.72 -6.81 -19.59
C ARG A 573 1.21 -6.56 -18.17
N TYR A 574 0.30 -6.45 -17.21
CA TYR A 574 0.58 -6.10 -15.81
C TYR A 574 -0.08 -7.08 -14.84
N PRO A 575 0.45 -8.29 -14.68
CA PRO A 575 -0.14 -9.33 -13.83
C PRO A 575 -0.29 -8.95 -12.35
N LEU A 576 0.44 -7.94 -11.88
CA LEU A 576 0.29 -7.39 -10.52
C LEU A 576 -1.16 -6.93 -10.25
N LEU A 577 -1.88 -6.52 -11.29
CA LEU A 577 -3.28 -6.11 -11.18
C LEU A 577 -4.24 -7.24 -10.79
N LEU A 578 -3.81 -8.50 -10.83
CA LEU A 578 -4.60 -9.63 -10.31
C LEU A 578 -4.91 -9.48 -8.82
N ASP A 579 -4.07 -8.77 -8.08
CA ASP A 579 -4.31 -8.47 -6.65
C ASP A 579 -5.59 -7.62 -6.46
N GLU A 580 -5.95 -6.76 -7.42
CA GLU A 580 -7.18 -5.96 -7.37
C GLU A 580 -8.46 -6.80 -7.50
N LEU A 581 -8.38 -7.99 -8.10
CA LEU A 581 -9.53 -8.88 -8.28
C LEU A 581 -9.91 -9.63 -6.99
N LEU A 582 -9.08 -9.59 -5.98
CA LEU A 582 -9.27 -10.35 -4.74
C LEU A 582 -10.40 -9.79 -3.88
N ASP A 583 -10.67 -8.49 -3.99
CA ASP A 583 -11.73 -7.82 -3.25
C ASP A 583 -12.75 -7.19 -4.21
N ALA A 584 -13.86 -7.88 -4.40
CA ALA A 584 -14.93 -7.42 -5.27
C ALA A 584 -15.56 -6.10 -4.76
N SER A 585 -15.52 -5.82 -3.46
CA SER A 585 -16.10 -4.59 -2.91
C SER A 585 -15.30 -3.35 -3.33
N THR A 586 -13.99 -3.43 -3.30
CA THR A 586 -13.12 -2.33 -3.73
C THR A 586 -12.98 -2.26 -5.26
N LEU A 587 -13.05 -3.40 -5.95
CA LEU A 587 -12.94 -3.46 -7.41
C LEU A 587 -14.04 -2.67 -8.12
N TYR A 588 -15.28 -2.72 -7.63
CA TYR A 588 -16.45 -2.06 -8.24
C TYR A 588 -16.82 -0.73 -7.57
N GLN A 589 -16.07 -0.31 -6.56
CA GLN A 589 -16.22 0.99 -5.92
C GLN A 589 -14.94 1.81 -6.16
N PRO A 590 -14.88 2.58 -7.26
CA PRO A 590 -13.74 3.45 -7.49
C PRO A 590 -13.62 4.47 -6.36
N THR A 591 -12.38 4.86 -6.09
CA THR A 591 -12.03 5.90 -5.12
C THR A 591 -12.87 7.16 -5.34
N GLU A 592 -13.34 7.77 -4.26
CA GLU A 592 -14.03 9.06 -4.36
C GLU A 592 -13.14 10.09 -5.08
N PRO A 593 -13.69 10.89 -6.01
CA PRO A 593 -12.90 11.79 -6.83
C PRO A 593 -11.95 12.70 -6.05
N SER A 594 -12.37 13.21 -4.89
CA SER A 594 -11.56 14.06 -4.02
C SER A 594 -10.42 13.32 -3.29
N ALA A 595 -10.47 11.99 -3.21
CA ALA A 595 -9.52 11.19 -2.45
C ALA A 595 -8.33 10.66 -3.28
N TYR A 596 -8.35 10.78 -4.61
CA TYR A 596 -7.26 10.27 -5.46
C TYR A 596 -5.88 10.83 -5.09
N ALA A 597 -5.79 12.13 -4.81
CA ALA A 597 -4.53 12.77 -4.45
C ALA A 597 -3.98 12.24 -3.11
N ASP A 598 -4.87 12.03 -2.14
CA ASP A 598 -4.49 11.53 -0.82
C ASP A 598 -4.11 10.04 -0.86
N GLU A 599 -4.84 9.22 -1.61
CA GLU A 599 -4.50 7.81 -1.81
C GLU A 599 -3.16 7.65 -2.56
N LEU A 600 -2.92 8.45 -3.59
CA LEU A 600 -1.65 8.44 -4.32
C LEU A 600 -0.49 8.84 -3.39
N ARG A 601 -0.66 9.89 -2.60
CA ARG A 601 0.33 10.31 -1.60
C ARG A 601 0.64 9.17 -0.62
N GLN A 602 -0.39 8.54 -0.06
CA GLN A 602 -0.23 7.40 0.84
C GLN A 602 0.45 6.19 0.17
N TYR A 603 0.20 5.99 -1.12
CA TYR A 603 0.84 4.93 -1.89
C TYR A 603 2.34 5.21 -2.07
N LEU A 604 2.69 6.46 -2.39
CA LEU A 604 4.08 6.89 -2.58
C LEU A 604 4.89 6.89 -1.28
N MET A 605 4.26 7.15 -0.12
CA MET A 605 4.93 7.06 1.19
C MET A 605 5.49 5.66 1.52
N ARG A 606 5.09 4.62 0.78
CA ARG A 606 5.61 3.25 0.95
C ARG A 606 6.93 3.02 0.21
N VAL A 607 7.36 3.98 -0.56
CA VAL A 607 8.55 3.92 -1.42
C VAL A 607 9.55 4.98 -0.97
N PRO A 608 10.86 4.67 -0.84
CA PRO A 608 11.87 5.65 -0.46
C PRO A 608 11.84 6.88 -1.39
N GLU A 609 11.93 8.08 -0.80
CA GLU A 609 11.86 9.34 -1.57
C GLU A 609 13.07 9.54 -2.49
N ASP A 610 14.22 8.97 -2.15
CA ASP A 610 15.46 9.01 -2.91
C ASP A 610 15.54 7.97 -4.03
N ASP A 611 14.64 7.00 -4.07
CA ASP A 611 14.55 6.01 -5.15
C ASP A 611 13.58 6.48 -6.24
N GLU A 612 14.13 7.26 -7.17
CA GLU A 612 13.36 7.83 -8.28
C GLU A 612 12.66 6.76 -9.15
N GLU A 613 13.33 5.65 -9.40
CA GLU A 613 12.80 4.58 -10.26
C GLU A 613 11.59 3.90 -9.59
N GLN A 614 11.71 3.57 -8.31
CA GLN A 614 10.60 2.99 -7.55
C GLN A 614 9.43 3.98 -7.38
N GLN A 615 9.72 5.26 -7.17
CA GLN A 615 8.69 6.31 -7.10
C GLN A 615 7.91 6.40 -8.41
N LEU A 616 8.58 6.42 -9.54
CA LEU A 616 7.95 6.45 -10.86
C LEU A 616 7.14 5.18 -11.15
N GLU A 617 7.65 4.04 -10.76
CA GLU A 617 6.96 2.77 -10.90
C GLU A 617 5.69 2.73 -10.05
N ALA A 618 5.75 3.23 -8.82
CA ALA A 618 4.60 3.30 -7.92
C ALA A 618 3.46 4.19 -8.46
N VAL A 619 3.77 5.35 -9.04
CA VAL A 619 2.75 6.21 -9.67
C VAL A 619 2.05 5.48 -10.82
N ARG A 620 2.80 4.72 -11.63
CA ARG A 620 2.25 3.94 -12.75
C ARG A 620 1.37 2.80 -12.28
N GLN A 621 1.81 2.06 -11.28
CA GLN A 621 1.04 0.96 -10.67
C GLN A 621 -0.26 1.49 -10.07
N PHE A 622 -0.20 2.61 -9.36
CA PHE A 622 -1.39 3.29 -8.84
C PHE A 622 -2.37 3.66 -9.95
N LYS A 623 -1.89 4.32 -11.02
CA LYS A 623 -2.71 4.66 -12.18
C LYS A 623 -3.43 3.43 -12.75
N GLN A 624 -2.69 2.35 -12.96
CA GLN A 624 -3.23 1.13 -13.56
C GLN A 624 -4.28 0.45 -12.67
N ALA A 625 -4.03 0.39 -11.36
CA ALA A 625 -4.99 -0.14 -10.40
C ALA A 625 -6.28 0.66 -10.39
N GLN A 626 -6.18 1.99 -10.33
CA GLN A 626 -7.36 2.87 -10.36
C GLN A 626 -8.10 2.81 -11.70
N GLN A 627 -7.40 2.76 -12.82
CA GLN A 627 -8.04 2.60 -14.14
C GLN A 627 -8.77 1.27 -14.26
N LEU A 628 -8.23 0.18 -13.69
CA LEU A 628 -8.91 -1.11 -13.66
C LEU A 628 -10.21 -1.05 -12.84
N ARG A 629 -10.20 -0.40 -11.68
CA ARG A 629 -11.39 -0.22 -10.84
C ARG A 629 -12.46 0.62 -11.55
N ILE A 630 -12.06 1.70 -12.22
CA ILE A 630 -12.97 2.54 -13.00
C ILE A 630 -13.57 1.70 -14.15
N ALA A 631 -12.75 0.95 -14.89
CA ALA A 631 -13.21 0.09 -15.98
C ALA A 631 -14.15 -1.04 -15.49
N ALA A 632 -13.87 -1.62 -14.34
CA ALA A 632 -14.75 -2.63 -13.73
C ALA A 632 -16.12 -2.04 -13.36
N GLY A 633 -16.15 -0.83 -12.79
CA GLY A 633 -17.39 -0.09 -12.49
C GLY A 633 -18.19 0.30 -13.73
N ASP A 634 -17.50 0.69 -14.81
CA ASP A 634 -18.09 0.99 -16.13
C ASP A 634 -18.70 -0.28 -16.75
N ILE A 635 -17.94 -1.37 -16.83
CA ILE A 635 -18.39 -2.67 -17.34
C ILE A 635 -19.61 -3.21 -16.55
N ALA A 636 -19.62 -3.00 -15.24
CA ALA A 636 -20.72 -3.42 -14.38
C ALA A 636 -21.97 -2.52 -14.51
N GLY A 637 -21.89 -1.41 -15.23
CA GLY A 637 -22.97 -0.42 -15.38
C GLY A 637 -23.24 0.39 -14.10
N ILE A 638 -22.33 0.38 -13.15
CA ILE A 638 -22.42 1.15 -11.89
C ILE A 638 -22.09 2.62 -12.14
N LEU A 639 -21.14 2.89 -13.04
CA LEU A 639 -20.69 4.23 -13.41
C LEU A 639 -21.27 4.65 -14.76
N PRO A 640 -22.10 5.71 -14.82
CA PRO A 640 -22.44 6.35 -16.08
C PRO A 640 -21.21 6.97 -16.76
N VAL A 641 -21.18 7.04 -18.09
CA VAL A 641 -20.03 7.54 -18.88
C VAL A 641 -19.47 8.88 -18.43
N MET A 642 -20.33 9.80 -18.00
CA MET A 642 -19.89 11.09 -17.48
C MET A 642 -19.12 10.93 -16.16
N LYS A 643 -19.54 10.02 -15.29
CA LYS A 643 -18.84 9.71 -14.05
C LYS A 643 -17.52 8.98 -14.30
N VAL A 644 -17.47 8.08 -15.28
CA VAL A 644 -16.21 7.45 -15.74
C VAL A 644 -15.20 8.53 -16.14
N SER A 645 -15.63 9.52 -16.92
CA SER A 645 -14.78 10.63 -17.36
C SER A 645 -14.35 11.54 -16.20
N ASP A 646 -15.24 11.79 -15.22
CA ASP A 646 -14.91 12.52 -14.00
C ASP A 646 -13.79 11.80 -13.24
N HIS A 647 -13.93 10.49 -12.98
CA HIS A 647 -12.92 9.69 -12.28
C HIS A 647 -11.57 9.67 -13.02
N LEU A 648 -11.59 9.44 -14.34
CA LEU A 648 -10.36 9.48 -15.14
C LEU A 648 -9.67 10.85 -15.11
N THR A 649 -10.46 11.92 -15.07
CA THR A 649 -9.98 13.30 -15.00
C THR A 649 -9.33 13.59 -13.64
N TYR A 650 -10.00 13.28 -12.53
CA TYR A 650 -9.44 13.46 -11.17
C TYR A 650 -8.19 12.61 -10.95
N LEU A 651 -8.17 11.37 -11.46
CA LEU A 651 -6.99 10.52 -11.43
C LEU A 651 -5.81 11.17 -12.17
N ALA A 652 -6.05 11.72 -13.36
CA ALA A 652 -5.02 12.42 -14.13
C ALA A 652 -4.51 13.67 -13.39
N GLU A 653 -5.39 14.44 -12.76
CA GLU A 653 -5.03 15.63 -11.96
C GLU A 653 -4.17 15.26 -10.76
N ALA A 654 -4.53 14.20 -10.03
CA ALA A 654 -3.74 13.70 -8.90
C ALA A 654 -2.34 13.27 -9.34
N ILE A 655 -2.24 12.60 -10.49
CA ILE A 655 -0.95 12.19 -11.07
C ILE A 655 -0.13 13.39 -11.54
N ILE A 656 -0.75 14.39 -12.18
CA ILE A 656 -0.08 15.63 -12.58
C ILE A 656 0.53 16.31 -11.35
N ALA A 657 -0.24 16.45 -10.28
CA ALA A 657 0.22 17.06 -9.04
C ALA A 657 1.42 16.30 -8.43
N ALA A 658 1.34 14.96 -8.34
CA ALA A 658 2.41 14.12 -7.80
C ALA A 658 3.70 14.22 -8.65
N VAL A 659 3.58 14.17 -9.98
CA VAL A 659 4.73 14.29 -10.89
C VAL A 659 5.39 15.66 -10.77
N ILE A 660 4.61 16.73 -10.65
CA ILE A 660 5.16 18.09 -10.47
C ILE A 660 5.88 18.20 -9.13
N GLN A 661 5.30 17.68 -8.04
CA GLN A 661 5.93 17.68 -6.72
C GLN A 661 7.27 16.92 -6.74
N GLN A 662 7.31 15.76 -7.38
CA GLN A 662 8.55 14.99 -7.53
C GLN A 662 9.59 15.73 -8.38
N ALA A 663 9.19 16.28 -9.53
CA ALA A 663 10.07 17.06 -10.37
C ALA A 663 10.60 18.31 -9.66
N TRP A 664 9.75 18.99 -8.89
CA TRP A 664 10.10 20.14 -8.08
C TRP A 664 11.16 19.80 -7.03
N GLY A 665 10.95 18.73 -6.24
CA GLY A 665 11.93 18.27 -5.24
C GLY A 665 13.32 18.02 -5.86
N GLN A 666 13.36 17.36 -7.02
CA GLN A 666 14.61 17.10 -7.76
C GLN A 666 15.28 18.40 -8.25
N MET A 667 14.49 19.35 -8.73
CA MET A 667 15.02 20.64 -9.22
C MET A 667 15.56 21.49 -8.06
N VAL A 668 14.83 21.54 -6.93
CA VAL A 668 15.26 22.26 -5.73
C VAL A 668 16.52 21.64 -5.12
N ALA A 669 16.58 20.32 -5.03
CA ALA A 669 17.78 19.62 -4.55
C ALA A 669 19.03 19.94 -5.38
N ARG A 670 18.85 20.20 -6.68
CA ARG A 670 19.96 20.47 -7.61
C ARG A 670 20.34 21.93 -7.72
N TYR A 671 19.37 22.84 -7.72
CA TYR A 671 19.56 24.26 -8.05
C TYR A 671 19.14 25.23 -6.94
N GLY A 672 18.53 24.73 -5.86
CA GLY A 672 17.85 25.55 -4.87
C GLY A 672 16.49 26.05 -5.37
N GLN A 673 15.80 26.77 -4.50
CA GLN A 673 14.47 27.33 -4.76
C GLN A 673 14.61 28.73 -5.40
N PRO A 674 13.71 29.12 -6.34
CA PRO A 674 13.63 30.48 -6.83
C PRO A 674 13.41 31.48 -5.69
N SER A 675 14.24 32.53 -5.59
CA SER A 675 14.30 33.41 -4.41
C SER A 675 13.01 34.21 -4.14
N HIS A 676 12.16 34.44 -5.13
CA HIS A 676 10.86 35.11 -4.96
C HIS A 676 9.83 34.29 -4.21
N LEU A 677 10.08 32.99 -3.99
CA LEU A 677 9.20 32.06 -3.28
C LEU A 677 9.54 31.93 -1.79
N GLN A 678 10.64 32.55 -1.29
CA GLN A 678 11.10 32.40 0.11
C GLN A 678 10.07 32.77 1.17
N HIS A 679 9.01 33.53 0.81
CA HIS A 679 7.94 33.94 1.71
C HIS A 679 6.53 33.73 1.09
N ARG A 680 6.42 32.87 0.08
CA ARG A 680 5.15 32.55 -0.58
C ARG A 680 4.88 31.04 -0.46
N GLU A 681 3.62 30.72 -0.23
CA GLU A 681 3.16 29.34 -0.40
C GLU A 681 3.03 29.04 -1.90
N GLY A 682 3.49 27.85 -2.30
CA GLY A 682 3.37 27.35 -3.67
C GLY A 682 4.67 27.38 -4.47
N TYR A 683 4.57 27.02 -5.75
CA TYR A 683 5.71 26.80 -6.63
C TYR A 683 5.88 27.86 -7.72
N GLY A 684 4.97 28.82 -7.84
CA GLY A 684 4.97 29.76 -8.95
C GLY A 684 4.84 29.10 -10.33
N PHE A 685 4.26 27.91 -10.37
CA PHE A 685 4.12 27.07 -11.57
C PHE A 685 2.69 26.55 -11.69
N ALA A 686 2.09 26.70 -12.86
CA ALA A 686 0.73 26.24 -13.11
C ALA A 686 0.64 25.41 -14.40
N VAL A 687 -0.32 24.49 -14.41
CA VAL A 687 -0.63 23.65 -15.55
C VAL A 687 -2.06 23.90 -15.98
N ILE A 688 -2.21 24.27 -17.24
CA ILE A 688 -3.48 24.46 -17.90
C ILE A 688 -3.76 23.25 -18.78
N ALA A 689 -4.86 22.59 -18.52
CA ALA A 689 -5.35 21.51 -19.35
C ALA A 689 -6.29 22.02 -20.43
N TYR A 690 -6.12 21.51 -21.63
CA TYR A 690 -6.96 21.72 -22.79
C TYR A 690 -7.69 20.44 -23.21
N GLY A 691 -8.42 20.52 -24.27
CA GLY A 691 -9.03 19.36 -24.93
C GLY A 691 -9.94 18.55 -24.02
N LYS A 692 -9.71 17.25 -23.92
CA LYS A 692 -10.55 16.33 -23.12
C LYS A 692 -10.34 16.52 -21.63
N LEU A 693 -9.08 16.70 -21.18
CA LEU A 693 -8.79 16.93 -19.78
C LEU A 693 -9.36 18.26 -19.29
N GLY A 694 -9.19 19.33 -20.09
CA GLY A 694 -9.77 20.63 -19.81
C GLY A 694 -11.29 20.61 -19.76
N GLY A 695 -11.92 19.82 -20.61
CA GLY A 695 -13.37 19.66 -20.71
C GLY A 695 -13.99 18.61 -19.79
N TRP A 696 -13.27 18.04 -18.82
CA TRP A 696 -13.78 16.95 -17.94
C TRP A 696 -14.25 15.70 -18.70
N GLU A 697 -13.61 15.39 -19.82
CA GLU A 697 -14.07 14.39 -20.77
C GLU A 697 -13.00 13.35 -21.09
N LEU A 698 -12.10 13.07 -20.15
CA LEU A 698 -11.01 12.14 -20.36
C LEU A 698 -11.55 10.71 -20.58
N GLY A 699 -10.94 9.98 -21.51
CA GLY A 699 -11.20 8.56 -21.78
C GLY A 699 -9.99 7.70 -21.41
N TYR A 700 -10.13 6.36 -21.47
CA TYR A 700 -9.11 5.41 -21.07
C TYR A 700 -7.76 5.56 -21.79
N SER A 701 -7.79 5.89 -23.07
CA SER A 701 -6.60 6.04 -23.92
C SER A 701 -6.35 7.49 -24.35
N SER A 702 -6.85 8.47 -23.59
CA SER A 702 -6.65 9.87 -23.90
C SER A 702 -5.24 10.32 -23.56
N ASP A 703 -4.66 11.13 -24.44
CA ASP A 703 -3.52 11.99 -24.19
C ASP A 703 -3.91 13.20 -23.33
N LEU A 704 -2.92 13.88 -22.77
CA LEU A 704 -3.08 15.09 -21.99
C LEU A 704 -2.57 16.29 -22.78
N ASP A 705 -3.47 17.19 -23.15
CA ASP A 705 -3.14 18.49 -23.76
C ASP A 705 -2.79 19.47 -22.64
N LEU A 706 -1.51 19.82 -22.46
CA LEU A 706 -1.03 20.64 -21.34
C LEU A 706 -0.27 21.87 -21.81
N VAL A 707 -0.53 22.99 -21.13
CA VAL A 707 0.23 24.24 -21.27
C VAL A 707 0.76 24.65 -19.90
N PHE A 708 2.05 25.00 -19.82
CA PHE A 708 2.72 25.37 -18.59
C PHE A 708 2.86 26.89 -18.48
N LEU A 709 2.38 27.44 -17.37
CA LEU A 709 2.50 28.84 -17.03
C LEU A 709 3.37 29.02 -15.80
N LEU A 710 4.07 30.15 -15.74
CA LEU A 710 4.87 30.51 -14.57
C LEU A 710 4.54 31.92 -14.08
N ASP A 711 4.60 32.12 -12.77
CA ASP A 711 4.57 33.42 -12.09
C ASP A 711 5.95 33.70 -11.49
N CYS A 712 6.87 34.20 -12.32
CA CYS A 712 8.24 34.47 -11.93
C CYS A 712 8.72 35.79 -12.54
N PRO A 713 9.14 36.78 -11.69
CA PRO A 713 9.76 38.01 -12.17
C PRO A 713 11.02 37.76 -13.00
N SER A 714 11.44 38.73 -13.82
CA SER A 714 12.55 38.57 -14.76
C SER A 714 13.92 38.40 -14.10
N ASP A 715 14.13 38.95 -12.90
CA ASP A 715 15.43 39.09 -12.27
C ASP A 715 15.64 38.11 -11.09
N VAL A 716 14.93 37.01 -11.08
CA VAL A 716 14.95 36.03 -10.01
C VAL A 716 16.03 34.99 -10.29
N MET A 717 16.84 34.71 -9.25
CA MET A 717 17.83 33.61 -9.25
C MET A 717 17.43 32.55 -8.22
N THR A 718 17.87 31.32 -8.37
CA THR A 718 17.73 30.28 -7.35
C THR A 718 18.78 30.43 -6.26
N ASP A 719 18.48 29.93 -5.05
CA ASP A 719 19.32 30.09 -3.83
C ASP A 719 20.27 28.91 -3.55
N GLY A 720 20.35 27.92 -4.45
CA GLY A 720 21.21 26.75 -4.29
C GLY A 720 22.68 26.98 -4.68
N ALA A 721 23.52 26.01 -4.38
CA ALA A 721 24.96 26.05 -4.72
C ALA A 721 25.24 26.16 -6.23
N ARG A 722 24.29 25.74 -7.07
CA ARG A 722 24.31 25.90 -8.54
C ARG A 722 23.15 26.83 -8.94
N SER A 723 23.25 28.10 -8.55
CA SER A 723 22.22 29.08 -8.86
C SER A 723 22.02 29.25 -10.37
N ILE A 724 20.75 29.26 -10.79
CA ILE A 724 20.36 29.53 -12.17
C ILE A 724 19.24 30.59 -12.22
N ASP A 725 19.04 31.17 -13.40
CA ASP A 725 17.92 32.08 -13.65
C ASP A 725 16.57 31.39 -13.39
N GLY A 726 15.63 32.12 -12.77
CA GLY A 726 14.31 31.57 -12.40
C GLY A 726 13.50 31.04 -13.58
N ARG A 727 13.51 31.75 -14.72
CA ARG A 727 12.81 31.27 -15.94
C ARG A 727 13.47 30.03 -16.51
N GLN A 728 14.81 29.93 -16.43
CA GLN A 728 15.53 28.74 -16.82
C GLN A 728 15.21 27.55 -15.87
N PHE A 729 15.02 27.83 -14.58
CA PHE A 729 14.59 26.82 -13.61
C PHE A 729 13.22 26.22 -14.02
N TYR A 730 12.22 27.08 -14.30
CA TYR A 730 10.89 26.62 -14.70
C TYR A 730 10.86 25.93 -16.05
N LEU A 731 11.68 26.34 -17.00
CA LEU A 731 11.84 25.63 -18.28
C LEU A 731 12.34 24.20 -18.04
N ARG A 732 13.37 24.04 -17.21
CA ARG A 732 13.91 22.72 -16.86
C ARG A 732 12.92 21.90 -16.05
N LEU A 733 12.15 22.52 -15.17
CA LEU A 733 11.07 21.86 -14.43
C LEU A 733 10.04 21.27 -15.41
N ALA A 734 9.55 22.06 -16.37
CA ALA A 734 8.60 21.57 -17.36
C ALA A 734 9.18 20.45 -18.24
N GLN A 735 10.45 20.57 -18.66
CA GLN A 735 11.15 19.51 -19.37
C GLN A 735 11.25 18.22 -18.52
N ARG A 736 11.50 18.36 -17.22
CA ARG A 736 11.56 17.23 -16.30
C ARG A 736 10.19 16.59 -16.12
N VAL A 737 9.13 17.37 -15.97
CA VAL A 737 7.74 16.89 -15.90
C VAL A 737 7.39 16.08 -17.16
N MET A 738 7.67 16.64 -18.38
CA MET A 738 7.45 15.95 -19.64
C MET A 738 8.22 14.63 -19.73
N HIS A 739 9.47 14.63 -19.25
CA HIS A 739 10.30 13.42 -19.21
C HIS A 739 9.71 12.37 -18.29
N LEU A 740 9.26 12.72 -17.08
CA LEU A 740 8.67 11.78 -16.13
C LEU A 740 7.38 11.14 -16.66
N PHE A 741 6.55 11.89 -17.41
CA PHE A 741 5.36 11.35 -18.05
C PHE A 741 5.69 10.35 -19.17
N SER A 742 6.70 10.67 -20.01
CA SER A 742 7.06 9.89 -21.20
C SER A 742 8.02 8.73 -20.93
N THR A 743 8.77 8.74 -19.80
CA THR A 743 9.69 7.66 -19.44
C THR A 743 8.97 6.33 -19.33
N ARG A 744 9.46 5.32 -20.03
CA ARG A 744 8.88 3.97 -20.01
C ARG A 744 9.58 3.12 -18.94
N THR A 745 8.80 2.55 -18.04
CA THR A 745 9.23 1.55 -17.06
C THR A 745 8.60 0.19 -17.34
N SER A 746 8.78 -0.78 -16.44
CA SER A 746 8.10 -2.08 -16.52
C SER A 746 6.58 -1.95 -16.52
N SER A 747 6.03 -0.94 -15.83
CA SER A 747 4.60 -0.59 -15.81
C SER A 747 4.16 0.38 -16.91
N GLY A 748 4.99 0.59 -17.94
CA GLY A 748 4.66 1.42 -19.11
C GLY A 748 4.97 2.91 -18.92
N ILE A 749 4.16 3.78 -19.56
CA ILE A 749 4.22 5.24 -19.44
C ILE A 749 3.05 5.75 -18.60
N LEU A 750 3.17 6.96 -18.04
CA LEU A 750 2.05 7.57 -17.32
C LEU A 750 0.95 8.01 -18.29
N TYR A 751 1.24 9.02 -19.08
CA TYR A 751 0.37 9.52 -20.15
C TYR A 751 1.22 10.04 -21.30
N GLU A 752 0.67 10.01 -22.50
CA GLU A 752 1.18 10.83 -23.59
C GLU A 752 0.77 12.28 -23.33
N VAL A 753 1.73 13.20 -23.41
CA VAL A 753 1.51 14.62 -23.17
C VAL A 753 1.75 15.42 -24.42
N ASP A 754 0.73 16.18 -24.84
CA ASP A 754 0.80 17.11 -25.96
C ASP A 754 0.86 18.57 -25.43
N ALA A 755 1.96 19.25 -25.70
CA ALA A 755 2.14 20.65 -25.32
C ALA A 755 2.06 21.62 -26.52
N ARG A 756 1.49 21.20 -27.66
CA ARG A 756 1.45 21.99 -28.89
C ARG A 756 0.45 23.15 -28.85
N LEU A 757 -0.49 23.16 -27.89
CA LEU A 757 -1.43 24.26 -27.69
C LEU A 757 -0.84 25.45 -26.92
N ARG A 758 0.46 25.42 -26.61
CA ARG A 758 1.17 26.55 -26.01
C ARG A 758 1.35 27.71 -26.99
N PRO A 759 1.59 28.95 -26.50
CA PRO A 759 1.86 30.11 -27.40
C PRO A 759 2.91 29.79 -28.45
N SER A 760 2.61 30.15 -29.72
CA SER A 760 3.41 29.85 -30.93
C SER A 760 3.63 28.34 -31.19
N GLY A 761 2.83 27.47 -30.63
CA GLY A 761 2.84 26.03 -30.90
C GLY A 761 4.19 25.37 -30.63
N ALA A 762 4.59 24.43 -31.51
CA ALA A 762 5.87 23.71 -31.35
C ALA A 762 7.11 24.62 -31.46
N ALA A 763 7.01 25.80 -32.08
CA ALA A 763 8.09 26.79 -32.20
C ALA A 763 8.25 27.67 -30.95
N GLY A 764 7.20 27.74 -30.08
CA GLY A 764 7.20 28.54 -28.88
C GLY A 764 7.93 27.91 -27.69
N MET A 765 8.19 28.72 -26.67
CA MET A 765 8.77 28.29 -25.41
C MET A 765 7.84 27.28 -24.73
N LEU A 766 8.42 26.27 -24.07
CA LEU A 766 7.64 25.24 -23.37
C LEU A 766 6.85 25.81 -22.19
N VAL A 767 7.34 26.87 -21.57
CA VAL A 767 6.72 27.59 -20.44
C VAL A 767 6.56 29.04 -20.82
N SER A 768 5.45 29.66 -20.42
CA SER A 768 5.17 31.08 -20.65
C SER A 768 4.84 31.76 -19.33
N THR A 769 5.20 33.05 -19.15
CA THR A 769 4.64 33.80 -18.03
C THR A 769 3.15 34.07 -18.26
N VAL A 770 2.41 34.31 -17.18
CA VAL A 770 0.98 34.62 -17.24
C VAL A 770 0.72 35.85 -18.14
N GLU A 771 1.58 36.87 -18.02
CA GLU A 771 1.49 38.10 -18.82
C GLU A 771 1.78 37.84 -20.32
N ALA A 772 2.81 37.04 -20.63
CA ALA A 772 3.14 36.68 -22.01
C ALA A 772 2.03 35.85 -22.65
N PHE A 773 1.39 34.97 -21.85
CA PHE A 773 0.23 34.20 -22.31
C PHE A 773 -0.97 35.11 -22.64
N ASP A 774 -1.29 36.11 -21.78
CA ASP A 774 -2.36 37.09 -22.03
C ASP A 774 -2.07 37.89 -23.29
N GLU A 775 -0.84 38.42 -23.42
CA GLU A 775 -0.43 39.21 -24.56
C GLU A 775 -0.53 38.41 -25.89
N TYR A 776 -0.04 37.15 -25.89
CA TYR A 776 -0.14 36.26 -27.05
C TYR A 776 -1.60 36.02 -27.44
N GLN A 777 -2.44 35.68 -26.47
CA GLN A 777 -3.86 35.38 -26.73
C GLN A 777 -4.61 36.60 -27.28
N ARG A 778 -4.19 37.84 -26.93
CA ARG A 778 -4.84 39.06 -27.44
C ARG A 778 -4.37 39.47 -28.82
N LYS A 779 -3.09 39.24 -29.14
CA LYS A 779 -2.45 39.86 -30.31
C LYS A 779 -2.11 38.90 -31.45
N GLU A 780 -1.79 37.66 -31.12
CA GLU A 780 -1.16 36.72 -32.04
C GLU A 780 -1.96 35.42 -32.25
N ALA A 781 -2.78 35.04 -31.26
CA ALA A 781 -3.50 33.77 -31.29
C ALA A 781 -4.57 33.76 -32.42
N TRP A 782 -4.67 32.63 -33.09
CA TRP A 782 -5.65 32.37 -34.13
C TRP A 782 -7.02 32.01 -33.52
N THR A 783 -8.08 32.18 -34.30
CA THR A 783 -9.46 31.84 -33.89
C THR A 783 -9.57 30.39 -33.39
N TRP A 784 -8.87 29.44 -34.01
CA TRP A 784 -8.88 28.05 -33.54
C TRP A 784 -8.20 27.85 -32.17
N GLU A 785 -7.23 28.70 -31.80
CA GLU A 785 -6.63 28.67 -30.44
C GLU A 785 -7.63 29.21 -29.41
N HIS A 786 -8.39 30.24 -29.77
CA HIS A 786 -9.50 30.70 -28.93
C HIS A 786 -10.64 29.65 -28.83
N GLN A 787 -10.91 28.86 -29.87
CA GLN A 787 -11.81 27.72 -29.76
C GLN A 787 -11.28 26.68 -28.77
N ALA A 788 -9.98 26.37 -28.83
CA ALA A 788 -9.35 25.46 -27.85
C ALA A 788 -9.43 26.00 -26.44
N LEU A 789 -9.28 27.34 -26.27
CA LEU A 789 -9.36 27.99 -24.94
C LEU A 789 -10.75 27.89 -24.30
N VAL A 790 -11.83 27.68 -25.05
CA VAL A 790 -13.16 27.39 -24.49
C VAL A 790 -13.11 26.18 -23.57
N ARG A 791 -12.30 25.18 -23.93
CA ARG A 791 -12.15 23.93 -23.18
C ARG A 791 -10.88 23.88 -22.33
N ALA A 792 -10.40 25.06 -21.90
CA ALA A 792 -9.21 25.16 -21.06
C ALA A 792 -9.57 25.45 -19.61
N ARG A 793 -8.85 24.84 -18.67
CA ARG A 793 -8.92 25.12 -17.23
C ARG A 793 -7.60 24.81 -16.54
N MET A 794 -7.34 25.45 -15.42
CA MET A 794 -6.19 25.13 -14.60
C MET A 794 -6.43 23.81 -13.84
N VAL A 795 -5.46 22.90 -13.87
CA VAL A 795 -5.49 21.59 -13.18
C VAL A 795 -4.45 21.50 -12.08
N TYR A 796 -3.46 22.37 -12.09
CA TYR A 796 -2.45 22.49 -11.04
C TYR A 796 -1.94 23.92 -10.95
N GLY A 797 -1.74 24.44 -9.74
CA GLY A 797 -1.19 25.76 -9.47
C GLY A 797 -1.87 26.45 -8.29
N GLU A 798 -1.40 27.64 -7.96
CA GLU A 798 -1.86 28.43 -6.84
C GLU A 798 -3.13 29.23 -7.21
N SER A 799 -3.91 29.57 -6.19
CA SER A 799 -5.16 30.31 -6.34
C SER A 799 -4.98 31.68 -7.03
N GLY A 800 -3.85 32.35 -6.82
CA GLY A 800 -3.55 33.64 -7.50
C GLY A 800 -3.37 33.48 -9.01
N VAL A 801 -2.60 32.47 -9.43
CA VAL A 801 -2.42 32.15 -10.87
C VAL A 801 -3.72 31.65 -11.47
N GLN A 802 -4.51 30.89 -10.71
CA GLN A 802 -5.84 30.44 -11.15
C GLN A 802 -6.76 31.62 -11.47
N GLN A 803 -6.88 32.58 -10.57
CA GLN A 803 -7.71 33.75 -10.78
C GLN A 803 -7.23 34.59 -11.96
N ALA A 804 -5.91 34.74 -12.12
CA ALA A 804 -5.33 35.43 -13.27
C ALA A 804 -5.68 34.72 -14.58
N PHE A 805 -5.47 33.39 -14.66
CA PHE A 805 -5.81 32.60 -15.83
C PHE A 805 -7.31 32.65 -16.15
N GLU A 806 -8.18 32.47 -15.16
CA GLU A 806 -9.64 32.54 -15.36
C GLU A 806 -10.07 33.92 -15.84
N SER A 807 -9.44 34.98 -15.34
CA SER A 807 -9.69 36.34 -15.82
C SER A 807 -9.23 36.54 -17.27
N ILE A 808 -8.03 36.07 -17.63
CA ILE A 808 -7.50 36.09 -19.00
C ILE A 808 -8.45 35.33 -19.92
N ARG A 809 -8.74 34.08 -19.57
CA ARG A 809 -9.64 33.21 -20.37
C ARG A 809 -10.98 33.89 -20.60
N ARG A 810 -11.61 34.40 -19.55
CA ARG A 810 -12.88 35.16 -19.68
C ARG A 810 -12.74 36.35 -20.62
N ASN A 811 -11.72 37.19 -20.41
CA ASN A 811 -11.51 38.39 -21.20
C ASN A 811 -11.31 38.07 -22.68
N ILE A 812 -10.54 37.04 -23.01
CA ILE A 812 -10.29 36.59 -24.39
C ILE A 812 -11.56 36.03 -25.02
N LEU A 813 -12.30 35.17 -24.33
CA LEU A 813 -13.53 34.58 -24.84
C LEU A 813 -14.64 35.64 -25.02
N CYS A 814 -14.69 36.67 -24.19
CA CYS A 814 -15.65 37.77 -24.24
C CYS A 814 -15.23 38.90 -25.21
N MET A 815 -14.12 38.77 -25.95
CA MET A 815 -13.74 39.76 -26.93
C MET A 815 -14.83 39.87 -28.03
N PRO A 816 -15.28 41.09 -28.37
CA PRO A 816 -16.21 41.29 -29.50
C PRO A 816 -15.59 40.79 -30.81
N ARG A 817 -16.34 39.98 -31.57
CA ARG A 817 -15.90 39.41 -32.86
C ARG A 817 -16.93 39.72 -33.96
N ASP A 818 -16.44 39.93 -35.16
CA ASP A 818 -17.32 39.99 -36.32
C ASP A 818 -17.94 38.60 -36.59
N ALA A 819 -19.27 38.55 -36.70
CA ALA A 819 -20.01 37.30 -36.74
C ALA A 819 -19.71 36.50 -38.01
N ASP A 820 -19.59 37.19 -39.14
CA ASP A 820 -19.42 36.51 -40.45
C ASP A 820 -18.01 36.02 -40.64
N THR A 821 -17.01 36.81 -40.17
CA THR A 821 -15.61 36.42 -40.13
C THR A 821 -15.42 35.20 -39.24
N LEU A 822 -15.91 35.24 -38.01
CA LEU A 822 -15.81 34.15 -37.05
C LEU A 822 -16.43 32.85 -37.59
N ARG A 823 -17.63 32.96 -38.19
CA ARG A 823 -18.33 31.80 -38.77
C ARG A 823 -17.52 31.18 -39.90
N THR A 824 -16.96 32.01 -40.75
CA THR A 824 -16.17 31.59 -41.93
C THR A 824 -14.89 30.87 -41.43
N GLU A 825 -14.16 31.43 -40.49
CA GLU A 825 -12.94 30.86 -39.96
C GLU A 825 -13.18 29.51 -39.25
N VAL A 826 -14.23 29.42 -38.45
CA VAL A 826 -14.60 28.16 -37.74
C VAL A 826 -15.01 27.09 -38.75
N ARG A 827 -15.79 27.42 -39.74
CA ARG A 827 -16.21 26.51 -40.81
C ARG A 827 -15.04 26.01 -41.65
N GLU A 828 -14.16 26.93 -42.10
CA GLU A 828 -12.96 26.56 -42.84
C GLU A 828 -12.02 25.66 -42.05
N MET A 829 -11.83 25.96 -40.79
CA MET A 829 -11.01 25.13 -39.94
C MET A 829 -11.57 23.71 -39.83
N ARG A 830 -12.89 23.57 -39.62
CA ARG A 830 -13.53 22.27 -39.55
C ARG A 830 -13.44 21.51 -40.89
N GLU A 831 -13.56 22.19 -41.99
CA GLU A 831 -13.44 21.56 -43.31
C GLU A 831 -12.01 21.09 -43.59
N LYS A 832 -10.99 21.89 -43.22
CA LYS A 832 -9.58 21.47 -43.27
C LYS A 832 -9.34 20.21 -42.41
N MET A 833 -9.90 20.16 -41.20
CA MET A 833 -9.82 18.96 -40.34
C MET A 833 -10.48 17.74 -41.02
N ARG A 834 -11.67 17.92 -41.63
CA ARG A 834 -12.35 16.82 -42.32
C ARG A 834 -11.52 16.26 -43.46
N GLN A 835 -10.90 17.14 -44.27
CA GLN A 835 -10.05 16.73 -45.42
C GLN A 835 -8.80 15.94 -44.94
N HIS A 836 -8.17 16.36 -43.84
CA HIS A 836 -7.01 15.68 -43.30
C HIS A 836 -7.33 14.34 -42.61
N LEU A 837 -8.48 14.25 -41.96
CA LEU A 837 -8.92 13.10 -41.21
C LEU A 837 -9.96 12.25 -41.94
N ALA A 838 -10.16 12.48 -43.25
CA ALA A 838 -11.22 11.85 -44.02
C ALA A 838 -11.26 10.32 -43.84
N ASN A 839 -12.40 9.82 -43.43
CA ASN A 839 -12.67 8.39 -43.31
C ASN A 839 -12.65 7.74 -44.72
N LYS A 840 -11.67 6.88 -44.96
CA LYS A 840 -11.52 6.16 -46.25
C LYS A 840 -12.58 5.08 -46.42
N ASP A 841 -13.16 4.58 -45.32
CA ASP A 841 -14.22 3.57 -45.36
C ASP A 841 -15.59 4.22 -45.36
N LYS A 842 -16.17 4.36 -46.57
CA LYS A 842 -17.51 4.96 -46.77
C LYS A 842 -18.67 4.07 -46.25
N THR A 843 -18.41 2.86 -45.82
CA THR A 843 -19.46 1.95 -45.29
C THR A 843 -19.67 2.13 -43.77
N ARG A 844 -18.73 2.78 -43.08
CA ARG A 844 -18.78 3.03 -41.65
C ARG A 844 -18.85 4.54 -41.35
N PHE A 845 -19.40 4.84 -40.18
CA PHE A 845 -19.46 6.19 -39.60
C PHE A 845 -18.40 6.33 -38.53
N ASP A 846 -17.48 7.29 -38.65
CA ASP A 846 -16.53 7.67 -37.64
C ASP A 846 -17.20 8.65 -36.68
N ILE A 847 -17.50 8.21 -35.47
CA ILE A 847 -18.27 8.96 -34.47
C ILE A 847 -17.60 10.30 -34.12
N LYS A 848 -16.28 10.38 -34.18
CA LYS A 848 -15.53 11.59 -33.83
C LYS A 848 -15.44 12.55 -34.99
N THR A 849 -15.05 12.06 -36.16
CA THR A 849 -14.57 12.93 -37.25
C THR A 849 -15.54 13.17 -38.39
N ASP A 850 -16.49 12.26 -38.64
CA ASP A 850 -17.45 12.40 -39.75
C ASP A 850 -18.51 13.50 -39.47
N ALA A 851 -19.20 13.90 -40.52
CA ALA A 851 -20.24 14.91 -40.42
C ALA A 851 -21.41 14.43 -39.53
N GLY A 852 -21.86 15.29 -38.63
CA GLY A 852 -22.85 14.97 -37.64
C GLY A 852 -22.28 14.20 -36.41
N GLY A 853 -20.96 14.09 -36.27
CA GLY A 853 -20.27 13.48 -35.15
C GLY A 853 -19.93 14.46 -34.03
N ILE A 854 -19.19 13.96 -33.03
CA ILE A 854 -18.83 14.69 -31.79
C ILE A 854 -18.13 16.01 -32.10
N THR A 855 -17.19 16.02 -33.06
CA THR A 855 -16.42 17.23 -33.37
C THR A 855 -17.32 18.35 -33.90
N ASP A 856 -18.39 18.05 -34.60
CA ASP A 856 -19.33 19.07 -35.07
C ASP A 856 -20.07 19.73 -33.90
N ILE A 857 -20.48 18.94 -32.92
CA ILE A 857 -21.08 19.46 -31.66
C ILE A 857 -20.09 20.37 -30.93
N GLU A 858 -18.83 19.94 -30.79
CA GLU A 858 -17.78 20.72 -30.16
C GLU A 858 -17.56 22.06 -30.87
N PHE A 859 -17.53 22.07 -32.22
CA PHE A 859 -17.36 23.27 -33.00
C PHE A 859 -18.55 24.23 -32.90
N ILE A 860 -19.80 23.70 -32.87
CA ILE A 860 -21.00 24.48 -32.64
C ILE A 860 -20.93 25.18 -31.28
N VAL A 861 -20.60 24.42 -30.22
CA VAL A 861 -20.48 24.95 -28.85
C VAL A 861 -19.40 26.03 -28.76
N GLN A 862 -18.21 25.77 -29.31
CA GLN A 862 -17.09 26.71 -29.31
C GLN A 862 -17.42 27.98 -30.09
N TYR A 863 -18.04 27.85 -31.28
CA TYR A 863 -18.49 28.98 -32.07
C TYR A 863 -19.48 29.85 -31.31
N LEU A 864 -20.50 29.25 -30.69
CA LEU A 864 -21.53 29.97 -29.96
C LEU A 864 -20.98 30.68 -28.73
N VAL A 865 -20.04 30.05 -27.99
CA VAL A 865 -19.34 30.74 -26.89
C VAL A 865 -18.59 31.96 -27.40
N LEU A 866 -17.77 31.82 -28.46
CA LEU A 866 -16.99 32.94 -29.02
C LEU A 866 -17.88 34.05 -29.60
N ARG A 867 -19.06 33.68 -30.10
CA ARG A 867 -20.04 34.61 -30.69
C ARG A 867 -20.80 35.42 -29.63
N TYR A 868 -21.22 34.78 -28.56
CA TYR A 868 -22.17 35.35 -27.60
C TYR A 868 -21.57 35.71 -26.24
N ALA A 869 -20.36 35.29 -25.91
CA ALA A 869 -19.76 35.54 -24.60
C ALA A 869 -19.52 37.03 -24.32
N ALA A 870 -19.35 37.86 -25.34
CA ALA A 870 -19.26 39.33 -25.18
C ALA A 870 -20.56 39.93 -24.62
N GLN A 871 -21.70 39.35 -24.95
CA GLN A 871 -23.01 39.76 -24.47
C GLN A 871 -23.44 39.00 -23.20
N GLU A 872 -23.05 37.74 -23.08
CA GLU A 872 -23.36 36.87 -21.95
C GLU A 872 -22.08 36.16 -21.41
N PRO A 873 -21.29 36.89 -20.59
CA PRO A 873 -20.04 36.34 -20.04
C PRO A 873 -20.18 35.05 -19.23
N ARG A 874 -21.37 34.74 -18.74
CA ARG A 874 -21.63 33.52 -17.97
C ARG A 874 -21.47 32.24 -18.79
N LEU A 875 -21.49 32.32 -20.16
CA LEU A 875 -21.18 31.20 -21.04
C LEU A 875 -19.73 30.71 -20.91
N THR A 876 -18.84 31.51 -20.39
CA THR A 876 -17.43 31.15 -20.17
C THR A 876 -17.18 30.41 -18.86
N ARG A 877 -18.24 30.19 -18.05
CA ARG A 877 -18.12 29.62 -16.70
C ARG A 877 -17.57 28.20 -16.69
N TRP A 878 -18.03 27.39 -17.64
CA TRP A 878 -17.65 25.98 -17.74
C TRP A 878 -16.76 25.72 -18.96
N SER A 879 -16.06 24.59 -18.95
CA SER A 879 -15.19 24.14 -20.04
C SER A 879 -15.69 22.85 -20.71
N ASP A 880 -16.71 22.22 -20.15
CA ASP A 880 -17.32 21.02 -20.72
C ASP A 880 -18.55 21.33 -21.59
N ASN A 881 -18.71 20.58 -22.66
CA ASN A 881 -19.76 20.83 -23.64
C ASN A 881 -21.18 20.69 -23.07
N VAL A 882 -21.40 19.75 -22.15
CA VAL A 882 -22.74 19.49 -21.59
C VAL A 882 -23.23 20.68 -20.79
N ARG A 883 -22.42 21.19 -19.85
CA ARG A 883 -22.79 22.36 -19.03
C ARG A 883 -22.87 23.64 -19.87
N ILE A 884 -22.03 23.78 -20.90
CA ILE A 884 -22.11 24.93 -21.79
C ILE A 884 -23.42 24.92 -22.59
N LEU A 885 -23.85 23.77 -23.10
CA LEU A 885 -25.16 23.65 -23.80
C LEU A 885 -26.33 23.97 -22.83
N GLU A 886 -26.26 23.54 -21.58
CA GLU A 886 -27.24 23.89 -20.53
C GLU A 886 -27.29 25.41 -20.29
N LEU A 887 -26.13 26.07 -20.21
CA LEU A 887 -26.06 27.53 -20.09
C LEU A 887 -26.63 28.24 -21.34
N MET A 888 -26.35 27.74 -22.56
CA MET A 888 -26.91 28.33 -23.79
C MET A 888 -28.43 28.28 -23.79
N ALA A 889 -29.02 27.18 -23.36
CA ALA A 889 -30.48 27.09 -23.17
C ALA A 889 -30.98 28.06 -22.09
N GLN A 890 -30.31 28.09 -20.95
CA GLN A 890 -30.66 28.93 -19.78
C GLN A 890 -30.67 30.44 -20.12
N TYR A 891 -29.70 30.86 -20.91
CA TYR A 891 -29.54 32.28 -21.30
C TYR A 891 -30.09 32.63 -22.67
N GLY A 892 -30.87 31.72 -23.30
CA GLY A 892 -31.63 31.99 -24.53
C GLY A 892 -30.76 32.13 -25.80
N VAL A 893 -29.54 31.61 -25.82
CA VAL A 893 -28.70 31.56 -27.02
C VAL A 893 -29.24 30.54 -28.01
N MET A 894 -29.75 29.42 -27.51
CA MET A 894 -30.44 28.41 -28.30
C MET A 894 -31.70 27.92 -27.56
N THR A 895 -32.57 27.24 -28.28
CA THR A 895 -33.77 26.68 -27.65
C THR A 895 -33.42 25.54 -26.72
N GLY A 896 -34.25 25.34 -25.66
CA GLY A 896 -34.05 24.22 -24.73
C GLY A 896 -34.10 22.85 -25.40
N ASP A 897 -34.97 22.70 -26.42
CA ASP A 897 -35.09 21.43 -27.18
C ASP A 897 -33.84 21.15 -27.99
N GLU A 898 -33.29 22.15 -28.67
CA GLU A 898 -32.06 22.03 -29.45
C GLU A 898 -30.85 21.70 -28.57
N ALA A 899 -30.66 22.45 -27.45
CA ALA A 899 -29.59 22.20 -26.52
C ALA A 899 -29.66 20.77 -25.94
N ASN A 900 -30.87 20.32 -25.57
CA ASN A 900 -31.07 18.97 -25.08
C ASN A 900 -30.81 17.88 -26.14
N ALA A 901 -31.22 18.13 -27.41
CA ALA A 901 -30.94 17.21 -28.50
C ALA A 901 -29.43 17.06 -28.77
N LEU A 902 -28.69 18.18 -28.84
CA LEU A 902 -27.23 18.14 -28.97
C LEU A 902 -26.53 17.46 -27.76
N LYS A 903 -27.01 17.75 -26.56
CA LYS A 903 -26.51 17.08 -25.35
C LYS A 903 -26.73 15.57 -25.37
N GLN A 904 -27.93 15.11 -25.73
CA GLN A 904 -28.24 13.67 -25.80
C GLN A 904 -27.40 12.99 -26.90
N ALA A 905 -27.26 13.60 -28.08
CA ALA A 905 -26.41 13.09 -29.13
C ALA A 905 -24.97 13.00 -28.71
N TYR A 906 -24.46 14.02 -28.02
CA TYR A 906 -23.10 14.05 -27.49
C TYR A 906 -22.84 12.93 -26.49
N VAL A 907 -23.71 12.78 -25.49
CA VAL A 907 -23.59 11.75 -24.45
C VAL A 907 -23.71 10.34 -25.05
N ALA A 908 -24.66 10.11 -25.96
CA ALA A 908 -24.84 8.82 -26.62
C ALA A 908 -23.62 8.41 -27.46
N MET A 909 -23.07 9.32 -28.23
CA MET A 909 -21.87 9.10 -29.06
C MET A 909 -20.62 8.89 -28.20
N ARG A 910 -20.48 9.62 -27.10
CA ARG A 910 -19.38 9.41 -26.15
C ARG A 910 -19.47 8.07 -25.42
N ASN A 911 -20.66 7.68 -25.02
CA ASN A 911 -20.88 6.36 -24.41
C ASN A 911 -20.43 5.23 -25.35
N GLU A 912 -20.81 5.31 -26.64
CA GLU A 912 -20.36 4.34 -27.63
C GLU A 912 -18.84 4.36 -27.82
N LEU A 913 -18.18 5.53 -27.84
CA LEU A 913 -16.71 5.61 -27.91
C LEU A 913 -16.02 4.97 -26.71
N HIS A 914 -16.58 5.13 -25.51
CA HIS A 914 -16.06 4.46 -24.32
C HIS A 914 -16.22 2.94 -24.42
N HIS A 915 -17.38 2.45 -24.85
CA HIS A 915 -17.59 1.01 -25.09
C HIS A 915 -16.65 0.46 -26.16
N LEU A 916 -16.47 1.17 -27.28
CA LEU A 916 -15.52 0.77 -28.32
C LEU A 916 -14.08 0.75 -27.81
N ALA A 917 -13.69 1.70 -26.95
CA ALA A 917 -12.38 1.72 -26.33
C ALA A 917 -12.16 0.49 -25.41
N LEU A 918 -13.15 0.12 -24.61
CA LEU A 918 -13.14 -1.10 -23.80
C LEU A 918 -13.03 -2.37 -24.65
N GLN A 919 -13.54 -2.32 -25.90
CA GLN A 919 -13.46 -3.41 -26.89
C GLN A 919 -12.20 -3.35 -27.78
N GLU A 920 -11.26 -2.42 -27.53
CA GLU A 920 -10.09 -2.15 -28.38
C GLU A 920 -10.47 -1.93 -29.87
N GLN A 921 -11.66 -1.38 -30.12
CA GLN A 921 -12.16 -1.08 -31.44
C GLN A 921 -11.97 0.39 -31.78
N SER A 922 -11.79 0.67 -33.09
CA SER A 922 -11.77 2.04 -33.57
C SER A 922 -13.13 2.72 -33.39
N GLY A 923 -13.18 4.04 -33.23
CA GLY A 923 -14.40 4.82 -33.06
C GLY A 923 -15.33 4.83 -34.27
N ARG A 924 -15.43 3.71 -35.00
CA ARG A 924 -16.18 3.55 -36.25
C ARG A 924 -17.29 2.53 -36.10
N VAL A 925 -18.52 2.94 -36.34
CA VAL A 925 -19.72 2.11 -36.24
C VAL A 925 -20.41 1.97 -37.61
N SER A 926 -21.43 1.11 -37.67
CA SER A 926 -22.29 1.04 -38.89
C SER A 926 -22.92 2.41 -39.18
N LYS A 927 -23.10 2.73 -40.43
CA LYS A 927 -23.79 3.97 -40.88
C LYS A 927 -25.22 4.12 -40.36
N ASP A 928 -25.86 3.00 -40.00
CA ASP A 928 -27.23 2.97 -39.49
C ASP A 928 -27.30 3.36 -38.01
N ARG A 929 -26.17 3.50 -37.36
CA ARG A 929 -26.09 3.99 -35.96
C ARG A 929 -26.17 5.50 -35.92
N PHE A 930 -26.85 6.01 -34.90
CA PHE A 930 -26.98 7.45 -34.63
C PHE A 930 -27.61 8.28 -35.75
N ILE A 931 -28.48 7.73 -36.60
CA ILE A 931 -29.09 8.46 -37.72
C ILE A 931 -29.83 9.70 -37.20
N ALA A 932 -30.70 9.56 -36.21
CA ALA A 932 -31.48 10.67 -35.67
C ALA A 932 -30.59 11.72 -34.99
N GLU A 933 -29.64 11.29 -34.21
CA GLU A 933 -28.67 12.18 -33.52
C GLU A 933 -27.84 12.96 -34.55
N ARG A 934 -27.35 12.27 -35.58
CA ARG A 934 -26.57 12.89 -36.65
C ARG A 934 -27.38 13.91 -37.46
N GLU A 935 -28.63 13.61 -37.78
CA GLU A 935 -29.52 14.53 -38.47
C GLU A 935 -29.76 15.79 -37.60
N GLN A 936 -29.93 15.66 -36.33
CA GLN A 936 -30.08 16.79 -35.40
C GLN A 936 -28.82 17.66 -35.37
N VAL A 937 -27.64 17.02 -35.22
CA VAL A 937 -26.35 17.74 -35.22
C VAL A 937 -26.13 18.48 -36.55
N LEU A 938 -26.44 17.85 -37.70
CA LEU A 938 -26.32 18.47 -39.01
C LEU A 938 -27.32 19.61 -39.21
N ALA A 939 -28.53 19.49 -38.66
CA ALA A 939 -29.50 20.59 -38.68
C ALA A 939 -29.01 21.79 -37.87
N SER A 940 -28.51 21.59 -36.67
CA SER A 940 -27.89 22.67 -35.87
C SER A 940 -26.65 23.24 -36.53
N TRP A 941 -25.77 22.40 -37.12
CA TRP A 941 -24.64 22.86 -37.91
C TRP A 941 -25.06 23.81 -39.02
N LYS A 942 -26.07 23.41 -39.80
CA LYS A 942 -26.59 24.22 -40.92
C LYS A 942 -27.14 25.55 -40.42
N THR A 943 -27.94 25.54 -39.36
CA THR A 943 -28.53 26.74 -38.74
C THR A 943 -27.44 27.74 -38.30
N TRP A 944 -26.41 27.28 -37.58
CA TRP A 944 -25.47 28.18 -36.91
C TRP A 944 -24.25 28.53 -37.77
N LEU A 945 -23.81 27.66 -38.67
CA LEU A 945 -22.56 27.79 -39.39
C LEU A 945 -22.71 27.92 -40.92
N GLU A 946 -23.89 27.64 -41.48
CA GLU A 946 -24.14 27.73 -42.92
C GLU A 946 -25.21 28.78 -43.34
N GLU A 947 -26.36 28.82 -42.65
CA GLU A 947 -27.54 29.57 -43.08
C GLU A 947 -27.75 30.96 -42.41
N ALA A 948 -27.01 31.40 -41.47
CA ALA A 948 -27.32 32.62 -40.71
C ALA A 948 -26.85 33.90 -41.39
#